data_d2414edac3ee48fe92de2fdca2cf5493
#
_entry.id   d2414edac3ee48fe92de2fdca2cf5493
#
_cell.length_a   1.000
_cell.length_b   1.000
_cell.length_c   1.000
_cell.angle_alpha   90.00
_cell.angle_beta   90.00
_cell.angle_gamma   90.00
#
_symmetry.space_group_name_H-M   'P 1'
#
loop_
_entity.id
_entity.type
_entity.pdbx_description
1 polymer ?
#
loop_
_entity_poly.entity_id
_entity_poly.type
_entity_poly.pdbx_seq_one_letter_code
_entity_poly.pdbx_strand_id
1 'polypeptide(L)'
;MLVLRAGAAVEGLGGSPAHPGGGPDTAAVAVGAGAVPDPGRVVQIVAHPDDDLYFMNPDLRYSISAGHPVTSVYLTAGEADGVNAAPAKGATTKGATAKPDKPAYAEARQNGIRAAYAKMATGDRSSAWKRTVVPTKGGGHAEVDVLVANPRVNLVWLQLREAGHGYADVPDSLHGLWDGKVARLESMLSSGTPVKQRFAYSKDQVVQTLAGVLEQYAPTTVRFQDPTPGRYPDTKQYTDHQDHFYGARFVQMATAAYAKDVKDRPHFAVQNYVGYFNGSLPSALDPQEAKEKLDSLDTYAWLDRQNHCGSDAGCGDLKVSDHPAGNRWTDSINYARGTGTNWLTSDKDHGLWAFKVLDGQVAVWHRPGPVGAWRGPDLLPGTGMDPGASAVTLKDGRIAVFGTRTSFGARPTDYRREVVYAVQKGPGADGFGEWQSLGTPETADETWTSDISAPAVSVDGTGQPAAYVRDGAYGLRGRVQQADGGWGPWEKHGGEDLHGAPVTATDGAGRRIVLSATSKSVVGWAQPKPGAPLGRVTATGLPDTTLPLTAEGREGGVRLWFRKPGSGNVRTALMTADGGLKVNHMTDLGGLNGFGSVTASGHVLAGRAAGGQLGSEVGPGRPWGRSPLMFVGAPSSTMTGKNMVSLAVVGLDARLYVTSSADAPDAYLAPWQPVGPRNAAP
;
A
#
# COMPACT_ATOMS: atom_id res chain seq x y z
N MET A 1 -15.54 47.43 -42.41
CA MET A 1 -16.72 47.65 -43.21
C MET A 1 -17.53 46.35 -43.16
N LEU A 2 -18.54 46.41 -42.36
CA LEU A 2 -19.92 45.97 -42.52
C LEU A 2 -20.09 44.45 -42.74
N VAL A 3 -20.68 43.75 -41.82
CA VAL A 3 -22.01 43.72 -41.18
C VAL A 3 -22.85 42.55 -41.72
N LEU A 4 -23.18 41.64 -40.76
CA LEU A 4 -24.49 41.07 -40.42
C LEU A 4 -25.28 40.16 -41.38
N ARG A 5 -25.64 39.04 -40.89
CA ARG A 5 -26.91 38.41 -40.39
C ARG A 5 -27.39 37.19 -41.15
N ALA A 6 -27.54 36.13 -40.44
CA ALA A 6 -28.74 35.45 -39.97
C ALA A 6 -29.73 34.88 -41.05
N GLY A 7 -30.07 33.63 -40.84
CA GLY A 7 -31.45 33.22 -41.14
C GLY A 7 -31.66 31.79 -41.65
N ALA A 8 -32.19 30.96 -40.77
CA ALA A 8 -33.28 30.01 -40.90
C ALA A 8 -33.21 28.77 -41.84
N ALA A 9 -33.44 27.68 -41.18
CA ALA A 9 -34.04 26.39 -41.50
C ALA A 9 -34.81 26.21 -42.83
N VAL A 10 -34.72 24.97 -43.36
CA VAL A 10 -35.88 24.14 -43.72
C VAL A 10 -35.45 22.70 -44.05
N GLU A 11 -36.30 21.77 -43.66
CA GLU A 11 -36.36 20.32 -43.70
C GLU A 11 -36.09 19.64 -45.03
N GLY A 12 -35.72 18.38 -44.98
CA GLY A 12 -35.80 17.48 -46.13
C GLY A 12 -35.24 16.08 -45.88
N LEU A 13 -36.01 15.21 -45.36
CA LEU A 13 -36.19 13.76 -45.50
C LEU A 13 -35.18 12.96 -46.41
N GLY A 14 -34.62 11.91 -45.85
CA GLY A 14 -33.98 10.82 -46.60
C GLY A 14 -33.41 9.73 -45.68
N GLY A 15 -34.13 8.63 -45.52
CA GLY A 15 -33.91 7.59 -44.54
C GLY A 15 -32.86 6.52 -44.83
N SER A 16 -32.34 5.98 -43.80
CA SER A 16 -31.95 4.59 -43.43
C SER A 16 -30.77 3.90 -44.14
N PRO A 17 -30.05 2.92 -43.51
CA PRO A 17 -30.42 2.19 -42.29
C PRO A 17 -29.34 2.15 -41.18
N ALA A 18 -29.79 1.86 -40.02
CA ALA A 18 -29.05 1.63 -38.76
C ALA A 18 -28.24 0.33 -38.81
N HIS A 19 -27.03 0.37 -38.23
CA HIS A 19 -26.40 -0.78 -37.62
C HIS A 19 -26.46 -0.64 -36.07
N PRO A 20 -26.87 -1.68 -35.34
CA PRO A 20 -26.96 -1.64 -33.89
C PRO A 20 -25.62 -2.09 -33.27
N GLY A 21 -25.01 -1.23 -32.49
CA GLY A 21 -23.78 -1.51 -31.77
C GLY A 21 -23.59 -0.58 -30.57
N GLY A 22 -24.67 -0.31 -29.85
CA GLY A 22 -24.61 0.32 -28.55
C GLY A 22 -24.91 -0.72 -27.46
N GLY A 23 -23.91 -1.19 -26.77
CA GLY A 23 -24.11 -1.92 -25.52
C GLY A 23 -24.78 -1.00 -24.49
N PRO A 24 -25.61 -1.52 -23.59
CA PRO A 24 -26.33 -0.70 -22.63
C PRO A 24 -25.34 -0.01 -21.67
N ASP A 25 -25.42 1.30 -21.60
CA ASP A 25 -24.96 2.07 -20.44
C ASP A 25 -25.60 1.47 -19.19
N THR A 26 -24.85 0.61 -18.48
CA THR A 26 -25.25 0.16 -17.16
C THR A 26 -25.13 1.35 -16.23
N ALA A 27 -26.25 2.05 -16.01
CA ALA A 27 -26.39 3.01 -14.94
C ALA A 27 -25.86 2.37 -13.64
N ALA A 28 -24.76 2.90 -13.11
CA ALA A 28 -24.26 2.53 -11.82
C ALA A 28 -25.38 2.72 -10.81
N VAL A 29 -25.87 1.64 -10.21
CA VAL A 29 -26.84 1.70 -9.12
C VAL A 29 -26.14 2.45 -7.99
N ALA A 30 -26.55 3.68 -7.72
CA ALA A 30 -26.07 4.46 -6.60
C ALA A 30 -26.47 3.72 -5.32
N VAL A 31 -25.53 3.04 -4.69
CA VAL A 31 -25.71 2.48 -3.34
C VAL A 31 -25.87 3.66 -2.40
N GLY A 32 -26.98 3.71 -1.69
CA GLY A 32 -27.56 4.79 -0.92
C GLY A 32 -26.57 5.80 -0.31
N ALA A 33 -26.92 7.07 -0.39
CA ALA A 33 -26.18 8.21 0.16
C ALA A 33 -26.09 8.14 1.70
N GLY A 34 -25.15 7.32 2.19
CA GLY A 34 -24.62 7.46 3.55
C GLY A 34 -23.83 8.78 3.63
N ALA A 35 -23.66 9.32 4.82
CA ALA A 35 -22.93 10.56 5.07
C ALA A 35 -21.62 10.58 4.27
N VAL A 36 -21.37 11.66 3.50
CA VAL A 36 -20.13 11.87 2.77
C VAL A 36 -18.97 11.75 3.78
N PRO A 37 -18.01 10.84 3.56
CA PRO A 37 -16.86 10.69 4.46
C PRO A 37 -16.14 12.04 4.61
N ASP A 38 -15.61 12.31 5.80
CA ASP A 38 -14.68 13.41 6.00
C ASP A 38 -13.48 13.18 5.06
N PRO A 39 -13.07 14.17 4.24
CA PRO A 39 -11.93 13.96 3.35
C PRO A 39 -10.68 13.70 4.19
N GLY A 40 -10.19 12.46 4.19
CA GLY A 40 -8.96 12.10 4.87
C GLY A 40 -7.79 12.93 4.37
N ARG A 41 -6.88 13.29 5.26
CA ARG A 41 -5.64 14.03 4.95
C ARG A 41 -4.50 13.05 4.70
N VAL A 42 -3.90 13.15 3.53
CA VAL A 42 -2.80 12.28 3.11
C VAL A 42 -1.48 13.02 3.19
N VAL A 43 -0.54 12.48 3.96
CA VAL A 43 0.87 12.88 3.88
C VAL A 43 1.66 11.70 3.33
N GLN A 44 2.37 11.90 2.22
CA GLN A 44 3.27 10.91 1.67
C GLN A 44 4.71 11.41 1.72
N ILE A 45 5.63 10.52 2.11
CA ILE A 45 7.03 10.86 2.35
C ILE A 45 7.89 9.89 1.56
N VAL A 46 8.68 10.42 0.65
CA VAL A 46 9.53 9.66 -0.28
C VAL A 46 10.96 10.18 -0.25
N ALA A 47 11.88 9.37 -0.76
CA ALA A 47 13.28 9.74 -0.80
C ALA A 47 13.57 10.79 -1.89
N HIS A 48 13.16 10.51 -3.13
CA HIS A 48 13.52 11.31 -4.30
C HIS A 48 12.32 11.96 -4.97
N PRO A 49 12.53 13.08 -5.71
CA PRO A 49 11.51 13.64 -6.61
C PRO A 49 11.23 12.68 -7.77
N ASP A 50 10.17 11.90 -7.73
CA ASP A 50 9.58 10.94 -8.67
C ASP A 50 9.13 9.62 -8.03
N ASP A 51 9.65 9.25 -6.88
CA ASP A 51 9.32 7.99 -6.18
C ASP A 51 7.80 7.81 -5.99
N ASP A 52 7.10 8.89 -5.67
CA ASP A 52 5.66 8.90 -5.51
C ASP A 52 4.91 8.70 -6.83
N LEU A 53 5.45 9.22 -7.93
CA LEU A 53 4.91 9.00 -9.27
C LEU A 53 5.15 7.56 -9.74
N TYR A 54 6.34 7.00 -9.43
CA TYR A 54 6.68 5.62 -9.79
C TYR A 54 5.99 4.58 -8.91
N PHE A 55 5.92 4.80 -7.59
CA PHE A 55 5.58 3.72 -6.66
C PHE A 55 4.24 3.92 -5.94
N MET A 56 3.72 5.16 -5.88
CA MET A 56 2.46 5.46 -5.19
C MET A 56 1.31 5.86 -6.13
N ASN A 57 1.58 6.12 -7.42
CA ASN A 57 0.51 6.23 -8.41
C ASN A 57 -0.02 4.82 -8.77
N PRO A 58 -1.37 4.67 -8.92
CA PRO A 58 -2.38 5.72 -9.06
C PRO A 58 -3.00 6.24 -7.73
N ASP A 59 -2.66 5.72 -6.54
CA ASP A 59 -3.24 6.16 -5.26
C ASP A 59 -3.07 7.67 -5.01
N LEU A 60 -1.92 8.23 -5.41
CA LEU A 60 -1.65 9.67 -5.36
C LEU A 60 -2.67 10.44 -6.21
N ARG A 61 -2.75 10.10 -7.49
CA ARG A 61 -3.66 10.72 -8.45
C ARG A 61 -5.12 10.62 -8.00
N TYR A 62 -5.52 9.46 -7.51
CA TYR A 62 -6.88 9.24 -6.98
C TYR A 62 -7.18 10.14 -5.78
N SER A 63 -6.23 10.28 -4.85
CA SER A 63 -6.40 11.16 -3.69
C SER A 63 -6.58 12.62 -4.10
N ILE A 64 -5.77 13.11 -5.05
CA ILE A 64 -5.87 14.48 -5.59
C ILE A 64 -7.22 14.66 -6.31
N SER A 65 -7.58 13.74 -7.21
CA SER A 65 -8.81 13.82 -8.01
C SER A 65 -10.08 13.74 -7.17
N ALA A 66 -10.03 13.01 -6.05
CA ALA A 66 -11.14 12.93 -5.10
C ALA A 66 -11.20 14.16 -4.15
N GLY A 67 -10.28 15.12 -4.27
CA GLY A 67 -10.26 16.35 -3.49
C GLY A 67 -9.72 16.20 -2.07
N HIS A 68 -9.02 15.12 -1.76
CA HIS A 68 -8.34 14.98 -0.48
C HIS A 68 -7.18 15.99 -0.37
N PRO A 69 -6.94 16.57 0.81
CA PRO A 69 -5.68 17.26 1.08
C PRO A 69 -4.51 16.27 0.96
N VAL A 70 -3.54 16.62 0.10
CA VAL A 70 -2.35 15.81 -0.16
C VAL A 70 -1.10 16.65 0.05
N THR A 71 -0.20 16.18 0.91
CA THR A 71 1.11 16.76 1.12
C THR A 71 2.19 15.73 0.81
N SER A 72 3.06 16.03 -0.15
CA SER A 72 4.19 15.17 -0.53
C SER A 72 5.49 15.76 -0.03
N VAL A 73 6.26 14.95 0.69
CA VAL A 73 7.51 15.33 1.34
C VAL A 73 8.66 14.58 0.67
N TYR A 74 9.63 15.32 0.14
CA TYR A 74 10.83 14.77 -0.49
C TYR A 74 12.01 14.95 0.46
N LEU A 75 12.63 13.83 0.85
CA LEU A 75 13.71 13.83 1.83
C LEU A 75 14.99 14.38 1.22
N THR A 76 15.38 13.91 0.04
CA THR A 76 16.61 14.34 -0.65
C THR A 76 16.33 15.36 -1.74
N ALA A 77 17.37 16.01 -2.20
CA ALA A 77 17.28 16.94 -3.32
C ALA A 77 17.15 16.21 -4.67
N GLY A 78 17.47 14.92 -4.70
CA GLY A 78 17.46 14.13 -5.93
C GLY A 78 18.53 14.56 -6.94
N GLU A 79 19.69 15.03 -6.43
CA GLU A 79 20.73 15.63 -7.25
C GLU A 79 21.58 14.63 -8.02
N ALA A 80 21.56 13.34 -7.64
CA ALA A 80 22.32 12.26 -8.27
C ALA A 80 23.75 12.67 -8.68
N ASP A 81 24.09 12.50 -9.96
CA ASP A 81 25.37 12.93 -10.55
C ASP A 81 25.38 14.40 -11.04
N GLY A 82 24.24 15.10 -10.98
CA GLY A 82 24.09 16.48 -11.45
C GLY A 82 23.93 16.63 -12.96
N VAL A 83 23.72 15.53 -13.69
CA VAL A 83 23.53 15.53 -15.15
C VAL A 83 22.11 15.14 -15.49
N ASN A 84 21.33 16.04 -16.06
CA ASN A 84 19.91 15.81 -16.37
C ASN A 84 19.70 14.76 -17.47
N ALA A 85 20.47 14.80 -18.57
CA ALA A 85 20.41 13.81 -19.63
C ALA A 85 21.79 13.45 -20.14
N ALA A 86 22.02 12.17 -20.47
CA ALA A 86 23.19 11.78 -21.25
C ALA A 86 23.02 12.29 -22.70
N PRO A 87 24.11 12.72 -23.38
CA PRO A 87 24.04 13.02 -24.82
C PRO A 87 23.51 11.81 -25.57
N ALA A 88 22.49 12.00 -26.42
CA ALA A 88 21.96 10.92 -27.24
C ALA A 88 23.10 10.22 -28.01
N LYS A 89 23.18 8.89 -27.98
CA LYS A 89 24.11 8.13 -28.81
C LYS A 89 23.88 8.50 -30.28
N GLY A 90 24.86 9.21 -30.88
CA GLY A 90 24.79 9.63 -32.27
C GLY A 90 24.61 11.13 -32.48
N ALA A 91 24.50 11.97 -31.46
CA ALA A 91 24.55 13.41 -31.61
C ALA A 91 25.95 13.85 -32.06
N THR A 92 26.08 14.40 -33.26
CA THR A 92 27.33 14.82 -33.91
C THR A 92 27.90 16.14 -33.39
N THR A 93 27.46 16.63 -32.26
CA THR A 93 28.11 17.75 -31.55
C THR A 93 29.24 17.19 -30.72
N LYS A 94 30.42 17.16 -31.30
CA LYS A 94 31.68 17.03 -30.58
C LYS A 94 31.68 18.07 -29.45
N GLY A 95 31.71 17.58 -28.21
CA GLY A 95 32.36 18.26 -27.11
C GLY A 95 31.52 19.10 -26.25
N ALA A 96 30.61 18.72 -25.53
CA ALA A 96 30.41 19.08 -24.13
C ALA A 96 29.69 17.94 -23.45
N THR A 97 30.41 17.10 -22.75
CA THR A 97 29.85 16.49 -21.54
C THR A 97 29.30 17.66 -20.73
N ALA A 98 27.99 17.76 -20.58
CA ALA A 98 27.39 18.77 -19.73
C ALA A 98 28.10 18.65 -18.38
N LYS A 99 28.69 19.75 -17.89
CA LYS A 99 29.34 19.73 -16.59
C LYS A 99 28.28 19.37 -15.55
N PRO A 100 28.55 18.46 -14.64
CA PRO A 100 27.63 18.16 -13.57
C PRO A 100 27.24 19.42 -12.80
N ASP A 101 25.95 19.68 -12.68
CA ASP A 101 25.39 20.77 -11.88
C ASP A 101 24.27 20.21 -11.00
N LYS A 102 24.65 19.75 -9.81
CA LYS A 102 23.72 19.13 -8.86
C LYS A 102 22.59 20.08 -8.42
N PRO A 103 22.84 21.37 -8.05
CA PRO A 103 21.79 22.33 -7.76
C PRO A 103 20.80 22.54 -8.91
N ALA A 104 21.28 22.66 -10.14
CA ALA A 104 20.42 22.85 -11.30
C ALA A 104 19.61 21.58 -11.60
N TYR A 105 20.23 20.40 -11.52
CA TYR A 105 19.49 19.15 -11.76
C TYR A 105 18.40 18.93 -10.72
N ALA A 106 18.69 19.17 -9.42
CA ALA A 106 17.67 19.10 -8.36
C ALA A 106 16.48 20.05 -8.63
N GLU A 107 16.75 21.31 -9.05
CA GLU A 107 15.68 22.26 -9.38
C GLU A 107 14.88 21.80 -10.62
N ALA A 108 15.53 21.22 -11.64
CA ALA A 108 14.85 20.70 -12.81
C ALA A 108 13.87 19.59 -12.43
N ARG A 109 14.26 18.64 -11.57
CA ARG A 109 13.38 17.59 -11.06
C ARG A 109 12.22 18.16 -10.25
N GLN A 110 12.47 19.14 -9.37
CA GLN A 110 11.42 19.81 -8.60
C GLN A 110 10.43 20.55 -9.52
N ASN A 111 10.89 21.18 -10.61
CA ASN A 111 10.02 21.78 -11.62
C ASN A 111 9.13 20.71 -12.30
N GLY A 112 9.69 19.55 -12.57
CA GLY A 112 8.94 18.41 -13.10
C GLY A 112 7.82 17.94 -12.15
N ILE A 113 8.12 17.80 -10.86
CA ILE A 113 7.13 17.45 -9.84
C ILE A 113 6.03 18.51 -9.76
N ARG A 114 6.39 19.80 -9.70
CA ARG A 114 5.40 20.90 -9.71
C ARG A 114 4.47 20.79 -10.92
N ALA A 115 5.01 20.51 -12.11
CA ALA A 115 4.23 20.35 -13.33
C ALA A 115 3.30 19.13 -13.29
N ALA A 116 3.78 17.97 -12.85
CA ALA A 116 2.99 16.76 -12.75
C ALA A 116 1.82 16.91 -11.76
N TYR A 117 2.10 17.48 -10.58
CA TYR A 117 1.06 17.72 -9.57
C TYR A 117 0.05 18.78 -9.99
N ALA A 118 0.51 19.87 -10.60
CA ALA A 118 -0.37 20.89 -11.15
C ALA A 118 -1.33 20.27 -12.19
N LYS A 119 -0.81 19.47 -13.12
CA LYS A 119 -1.62 18.79 -14.14
C LYS A 119 -2.61 17.81 -13.51
N MET A 120 -2.21 16.98 -12.53
CA MET A 120 -3.11 16.07 -11.83
C MET A 120 -4.24 16.81 -11.10
N ALA A 121 -3.94 17.97 -10.50
CA ALA A 121 -4.87 18.71 -9.66
C ALA A 121 -5.80 19.68 -10.42
N THR A 122 -5.36 20.20 -11.57
CA THR A 122 -6.05 21.29 -12.29
C THR A 122 -6.22 21.02 -13.78
N GLY A 123 -5.56 20.01 -14.33
CA GLY A 123 -5.45 19.77 -15.77
C GLY A 123 -4.38 20.60 -16.48
N ASP A 124 -3.79 21.60 -15.80
CA ASP A 124 -2.78 22.51 -16.36
C ASP A 124 -1.46 22.43 -15.60
N ARG A 125 -0.38 21.93 -16.26
CA ARG A 125 0.97 21.82 -15.70
C ARG A 125 1.58 23.15 -15.30
N SER A 126 1.13 24.25 -15.89
CA SER A 126 1.65 25.60 -15.68
C SER A 126 0.97 26.34 -14.53
N SER A 127 0.01 25.72 -13.83
CA SER A 127 -0.64 26.32 -12.66
C SER A 127 0.37 26.75 -11.60
N ALA A 128 0.20 27.97 -11.12
CA ALA A 128 1.18 28.64 -10.27
C ALA A 128 1.32 28.00 -8.87
N TRP A 129 2.54 28.00 -8.37
CA TRP A 129 2.89 27.58 -7.01
C TRP A 129 3.36 28.76 -6.17
N LYS A 130 2.88 28.83 -4.92
CA LYS A 130 3.42 29.75 -3.91
C LYS A 130 4.53 29.03 -3.15
N ARG A 131 5.77 29.43 -3.39
CA ARG A 131 6.98 28.87 -2.77
C ARG A 131 7.35 29.67 -1.52
N THR A 132 7.48 29.02 -0.38
CA THR A 132 7.79 29.66 0.91
C THR A 132 8.87 28.90 1.67
N VAL A 133 9.55 29.60 2.58
CA VAL A 133 10.53 29.01 3.50
C VAL A 133 9.88 28.87 4.86
N VAL A 134 9.97 27.68 5.45
CA VAL A 134 9.47 27.42 6.81
C VAL A 134 10.59 26.85 7.68
N PRO A 135 10.70 27.26 8.94
CA PRO A 135 11.61 26.63 9.88
C PRO A 135 11.12 25.21 10.19
N THR A 136 12.04 24.26 10.35
CA THR A 136 11.71 22.89 10.73
C THR A 136 11.90 22.64 12.22
N LYS A 137 11.10 21.75 12.82
CA LYS A 137 11.18 21.41 14.25
C LYS A 137 12.54 20.84 14.65
N GLY A 138 13.24 20.17 13.71
CA GLY A 138 14.60 19.65 13.91
C GLY A 138 15.72 20.70 13.73
N GLY A 139 15.38 21.95 13.45
CA GLY A 139 16.30 23.02 13.05
C GLY A 139 16.46 23.09 11.53
N GLY A 140 17.07 24.14 11.02
CA GLY A 140 17.12 24.41 9.58
C GLY A 140 15.79 24.87 9.00
N HIS A 141 15.66 24.76 7.68
CA HIS A 141 14.49 25.24 6.94
C HIS A 141 14.14 24.29 5.82
N ALA A 142 12.84 24.15 5.55
CA ALA A 142 12.30 23.49 4.37
C ALA A 142 11.67 24.51 3.42
N GLU A 143 11.64 24.17 2.14
CA GLU A 143 10.78 24.84 1.18
C GLU A 143 9.41 24.17 1.19
N VAL A 144 8.35 24.98 1.20
CA VAL A 144 6.96 24.52 1.08
C VAL A 144 6.33 25.22 -0.11
N ASP A 145 5.82 24.41 -1.03
CA ASP A 145 5.12 24.86 -2.23
C ASP A 145 3.64 24.53 -2.08
N VAL A 146 2.79 25.54 -2.22
CA VAL A 146 1.33 25.42 -2.18
C VAL A 146 0.78 25.70 -3.57
N LEU A 147 0.01 24.79 -4.14
CA LEU A 147 -0.62 24.99 -5.44
C LEU A 147 -1.69 26.07 -5.32
N VAL A 148 -1.52 27.21 -6.02
CA VAL A 148 -2.40 28.37 -5.87
C VAL A 148 -3.84 28.05 -6.24
N ALA A 149 -4.06 27.32 -7.32
CA ALA A 149 -5.37 26.92 -7.82
C ALA A 149 -6.04 25.82 -6.99
N ASN A 150 -5.27 25.07 -6.19
CA ASN A 150 -5.78 24.05 -5.26
C ASN A 150 -4.89 23.97 -4.00
N PRO A 151 -5.11 24.81 -2.99
CA PRO A 151 -4.28 24.87 -1.79
C PRO A 151 -4.27 23.60 -0.92
N ARG A 152 -5.08 22.59 -1.26
CA ARG A 152 -5.06 21.27 -0.63
C ARG A 152 -3.87 20.42 -1.09
N VAL A 153 -3.17 20.83 -2.17
CA VAL A 153 -2.01 20.13 -2.71
C VAL A 153 -0.74 20.90 -2.34
N ASN A 154 0.14 20.23 -1.57
CA ASN A 154 1.36 20.81 -1.03
C ASN A 154 2.56 19.92 -1.33
N LEU A 155 3.72 20.54 -1.57
CA LEU A 155 5.02 19.86 -1.68
C LEU A 155 5.95 20.43 -0.61
N VAL A 156 6.70 19.55 0.06
CA VAL A 156 7.68 19.93 1.09
C VAL A 156 9.05 19.36 0.71
N TRP A 157 10.04 20.22 0.61
CA TRP A 157 11.38 19.89 0.18
C TRP A 157 12.36 20.03 1.35
N LEU A 158 12.85 18.91 1.88
CA LEU A 158 13.89 18.92 2.91
C LEU A 158 15.29 19.02 2.32
N GLN A 159 15.45 18.61 1.08
CA GLN A 159 16.67 18.78 0.29
C GLN A 159 17.93 18.22 0.98
N LEU A 160 17.86 17.06 1.62
CA LEU A 160 19.03 16.34 2.11
C LEU A 160 19.84 15.81 0.93
N ARG A 161 21.12 15.51 1.14
CA ARG A 161 21.93 14.85 0.11
C ARG A 161 21.41 13.47 -0.22
N GLU A 162 21.44 13.14 -1.51
CA GLU A 162 21.14 11.82 -2.05
C GLU A 162 22.38 10.90 -1.99
N ALA A 163 22.17 9.60 -1.79
CA ALA A 163 23.23 8.58 -1.82
C ALA A 163 23.89 8.40 -3.20
N GLY A 164 23.32 8.97 -4.25
CA GLY A 164 23.76 8.74 -5.63
C GLY A 164 23.36 7.37 -6.16
N HIS A 165 23.99 6.90 -7.24
CA HIS A 165 23.56 5.67 -7.88
C HIS A 165 23.72 4.41 -7.01
N GLY A 166 22.61 3.79 -6.67
CA GLY A 166 22.43 2.38 -6.41
C GLY A 166 22.94 1.88 -5.08
N TYR A 167 23.88 0.99 -5.16
CA TYR A 167 24.24 0.05 -4.08
C TYR A 167 25.58 0.39 -3.43
N ALA A 168 26.18 1.52 -3.79
CA ALA A 168 27.44 1.95 -3.21
C ALA A 168 27.24 2.39 -1.75
N ASP A 169 28.15 1.99 -0.89
CA ASP A 169 28.18 2.45 0.50
C ASP A 169 28.68 3.91 0.55
N VAL A 170 27.75 4.85 0.43
CA VAL A 170 28.02 6.28 0.47
C VAL A 170 27.79 6.79 1.89
N PRO A 171 28.86 7.13 2.64
CA PRO A 171 28.72 7.54 4.04
C PRO A 171 27.88 8.83 4.20
N ASP A 172 28.01 9.78 3.28
CA ASP A 172 27.31 11.07 3.33
C ASP A 172 25.91 10.96 2.69
N SER A 173 25.03 10.17 3.34
CA SER A 173 23.71 9.79 2.88
C SER A 173 22.77 9.50 4.05
N LEU A 174 21.48 9.26 3.78
CA LEU A 174 20.51 8.78 4.77
C LEU A 174 20.97 7.47 5.42
N HIS A 175 21.56 6.56 4.62
CA HIS A 175 22.16 5.32 5.12
C HIS A 175 23.31 5.61 6.10
N GLY A 176 24.28 6.42 5.72
CA GLY A 176 25.41 6.74 6.57
C GLY A 176 25.02 7.47 7.85
N LEU A 177 24.00 8.34 7.77
CA LEU A 177 23.43 8.99 8.95
C LEU A 177 22.71 7.98 9.87
N TRP A 178 21.96 7.04 9.29
CA TRP A 178 21.29 5.97 10.05
C TRP A 178 22.29 5.10 10.79
N ASP A 179 23.34 4.67 10.12
CA ASP A 179 24.37 3.77 10.65
C ASP A 179 25.41 4.48 11.54
N GLY A 180 25.33 5.81 11.68
CA GLY A 180 26.28 6.59 12.46
C GLY A 180 27.66 6.75 11.81
N LYS A 181 27.80 6.46 10.51
CA LYS A 181 29.02 6.72 9.73
C LYS A 181 29.29 8.20 9.60
N VAL A 182 28.24 9.01 9.55
CA VAL A 182 28.30 10.46 9.68
C VAL A 182 27.40 10.90 10.83
N ALA A 183 27.87 11.87 11.60
CA ALA A 183 27.10 12.43 12.73
C ALA A 183 25.98 13.36 12.24
N ARG A 184 26.16 13.95 11.07
CA ARG A 184 25.24 14.90 10.44
C ARG A 184 25.25 14.74 8.93
N LEU A 185 24.07 14.88 8.31
CA LEU A 185 23.88 14.92 6.86
C LEU A 185 23.53 16.34 6.42
N GLU A 186 24.29 16.91 5.52
CA GLU A 186 24.03 18.25 5.00
C GLU A 186 22.88 18.28 4.00
N SER A 187 22.20 19.44 3.95
CA SER A 187 21.28 19.74 2.86
C SER A 187 22.04 20.10 1.58
N MET A 188 21.42 19.73 0.45
CA MET A 188 21.86 20.04 -0.90
C MET A 188 20.77 20.91 -1.56
N LEU A 189 20.97 22.23 -1.51
CA LEU A 189 19.97 23.18 -1.97
C LEU A 189 19.87 23.22 -3.50
N SER A 190 18.66 23.11 -4.03
CA SER A 190 18.39 23.31 -5.46
C SER A 190 18.65 24.78 -5.86
N SER A 191 18.99 25.02 -7.12
CA SER A 191 19.42 26.38 -7.57
C SER A 191 18.30 27.41 -7.50
N GLY A 192 17.05 26.99 -7.58
CA GLY A 192 15.87 27.86 -7.54
C GLY A 192 15.20 27.96 -6.18
N THR A 193 15.67 27.23 -5.17
CA THR A 193 15.02 27.23 -3.85
C THR A 193 15.06 28.59 -3.17
N PRO A 194 13.99 29.01 -2.50
CA PRO A 194 14.00 30.19 -1.66
C PRO A 194 14.81 30.00 -0.35
N VAL A 195 15.13 28.78 0.06
CA VAL A 195 16.00 28.46 1.20
C VAL A 195 17.43 28.93 0.89
N LYS A 196 18.03 29.75 1.77
CA LYS A 196 19.34 30.36 1.49
C LYS A 196 20.50 29.79 2.30
N GLN A 197 20.20 29.04 3.35
CA GLN A 197 21.20 28.49 4.25
C GLN A 197 21.15 26.98 4.26
N ARG A 198 22.29 26.33 4.02
CA ARG A 198 22.46 24.91 4.25
C ARG A 198 22.38 24.60 5.74
N PHE A 199 21.90 23.43 6.06
CA PHE A 199 21.85 22.92 7.41
C PHE A 199 22.31 21.45 7.44
N ALA A 200 23.02 21.08 8.49
CA ALA A 200 23.47 19.72 8.68
C ALA A 200 22.65 19.07 9.80
N TYR A 201 21.84 18.07 9.42
CA TYR A 201 20.90 17.38 10.31
C TYR A 201 21.55 16.18 10.98
N SER A 202 21.43 16.05 12.29
CA SER A 202 21.65 14.77 12.99
C SER A 202 20.47 13.82 12.74
N LYS A 203 20.64 12.54 13.11
CA LYS A 203 19.57 11.52 13.04
C LYS A 203 18.29 12.00 13.74
N ASP A 204 18.41 12.48 14.97
CA ASP A 204 17.28 12.99 15.76
C ASP A 204 16.65 14.23 15.13
N GLN A 205 17.44 15.11 14.53
CA GLN A 205 16.94 16.30 13.88
C GLN A 205 16.14 15.98 12.60
N VAL A 206 16.52 14.95 11.83
CA VAL A 206 15.70 14.45 10.73
C VAL A 206 14.36 13.91 11.25
N VAL A 207 14.38 13.09 12.30
CA VAL A 207 13.16 12.55 12.93
C VAL A 207 12.25 13.68 13.43
N GLN A 208 12.80 14.68 14.14
CA GLN A 208 12.04 15.83 14.65
C GLN A 208 11.48 16.69 13.50
N THR A 209 12.23 16.86 12.42
CA THR A 209 11.76 17.59 11.23
C THR A 209 10.54 16.91 10.62
N LEU A 210 10.61 15.59 10.41
CA LEU A 210 9.49 14.81 9.86
C LEU A 210 8.29 14.76 10.82
N ALA A 211 8.53 14.59 12.13
CA ALA A 211 7.47 14.67 13.14
C ALA A 211 6.78 16.04 13.15
N GLY A 212 7.54 17.13 12.96
CA GLY A 212 7.00 18.50 12.83
C GLY A 212 6.15 18.68 11.58
N VAL A 213 6.51 18.05 10.46
CA VAL A 213 5.66 18.02 9.24
C VAL A 213 4.36 17.28 9.51
N LEU A 214 4.42 16.11 10.17
CA LEU A 214 3.21 15.37 10.53
C LEU A 214 2.32 16.15 11.49
N GLU A 215 2.91 16.88 12.45
CA GLU A 215 2.18 17.77 13.37
C GLU A 215 1.48 18.91 12.60
N GLN A 216 2.16 19.55 11.65
CA GLN A 216 1.62 20.64 10.85
C GLN A 216 0.46 20.23 9.96
N TYR A 217 0.54 19.06 9.30
CA TYR A 217 -0.47 18.62 8.34
C TYR A 217 -1.50 17.67 8.95
N ALA A 218 -1.29 17.20 10.17
CA ALA A 218 -2.20 16.34 10.95
C ALA A 218 -2.84 15.22 10.09
N PRO A 219 -2.02 14.32 9.47
CA PRO A 219 -2.54 13.32 8.54
C PRO A 219 -3.43 12.31 9.23
N THR A 220 -4.37 11.76 8.47
CA THR A 220 -5.12 10.55 8.80
C THR A 220 -4.62 9.34 8.01
N THR A 221 -3.84 9.58 6.96
CA THR A 221 -3.14 8.55 6.19
C THR A 221 -1.71 9.01 5.93
N VAL A 222 -0.73 8.17 6.32
CA VAL A 222 0.69 8.37 6.03
C VAL A 222 1.15 7.31 5.05
N ARG A 223 1.77 7.72 3.94
CA ARG A 223 2.29 6.84 2.89
C ARG A 223 3.80 6.97 2.81
N PHE A 224 4.51 5.84 2.71
CA PHE A 224 5.94 5.82 2.46
C PHE A 224 6.38 4.45 1.91
N GLN A 225 7.61 4.37 1.43
CA GLN A 225 8.17 3.15 0.85
C GLN A 225 8.39 2.06 1.89
N ASP A 226 8.73 0.85 1.45
CA ASP A 226 9.00 -0.28 2.36
C ASP A 226 10.31 -0.03 3.14
N PRO A 227 10.29 -0.01 4.47
CA PRO A 227 11.52 0.15 5.27
C PRO A 227 12.38 -1.12 5.36
N THR A 228 11.89 -2.25 4.86
CA THR A 228 12.57 -3.54 4.89
C THR A 228 12.48 -4.26 3.54
N PRO A 229 13.06 -3.68 2.46
CA PRO A 229 13.13 -4.38 1.19
C PRO A 229 14.01 -5.63 1.32
N GLY A 230 13.68 -6.66 0.59
CA GLY A 230 14.48 -7.86 0.55
C GLY A 230 15.80 -7.69 -0.20
N ARG A 231 16.47 -8.81 -0.41
CA ARG A 231 17.69 -8.90 -1.21
C ARG A 231 17.49 -9.92 -2.35
N TYR A 232 18.06 -9.64 -3.50
CA TYR A 232 18.09 -10.62 -4.58
C TYR A 232 18.85 -11.88 -4.11
N PRO A 233 18.27 -13.10 -4.28
CA PRO A 233 18.87 -14.33 -3.76
C PRO A 233 20.27 -14.64 -4.32
N ASP A 234 20.51 -14.26 -5.56
CA ASP A 234 21.77 -14.50 -6.30
C ASP A 234 22.85 -13.46 -5.99
N THR A 235 22.53 -12.18 -6.14
CA THR A 235 23.50 -11.08 -5.99
C THR A 235 23.68 -10.60 -4.56
N LYS A 236 22.72 -10.90 -3.66
CA LYS A 236 22.64 -10.37 -2.30
C LYS A 236 22.49 -8.84 -2.22
N GLN A 237 22.31 -8.18 -3.36
CA GLN A 237 22.02 -6.76 -3.41
C GLN A 237 20.59 -6.48 -2.92
N TYR A 238 20.37 -5.31 -2.34
CA TYR A 238 19.00 -4.87 -1.99
C TYR A 238 18.13 -4.80 -3.23
N THR A 239 16.86 -5.12 -3.07
CA THR A 239 15.86 -5.01 -4.14
C THR A 239 15.37 -3.59 -4.34
N ASP A 240 15.86 -2.65 -3.54
CA ASP A 240 15.46 -1.25 -3.57
C ASP A 240 16.65 -0.30 -3.33
N HIS A 241 16.47 0.98 -3.61
CA HIS A 241 17.47 2.03 -3.37
C HIS A 241 17.66 2.27 -1.87
N GLN A 242 18.89 2.55 -1.45
CA GLN A 242 19.21 2.76 -0.04
C GLN A 242 18.41 3.92 0.57
N ASP A 243 18.32 5.06 -0.12
CA ASP A 243 17.57 6.21 0.39
C ASP A 243 16.08 5.91 0.58
N HIS A 244 15.48 5.00 -0.22
CA HIS A 244 14.08 4.60 -0.07
C HIS A 244 13.83 3.97 1.30
N PHE A 245 14.53 2.90 1.63
CA PHE A 245 14.25 2.16 2.86
C PHE A 245 14.86 2.79 4.11
N TYR A 246 16.00 3.46 4.02
CA TYR A 246 16.50 4.22 5.16
C TYR A 246 15.66 5.49 5.40
N GLY A 247 15.22 6.17 4.35
CA GLY A 247 14.23 7.23 4.43
C GLY A 247 12.94 6.74 5.10
N ALA A 248 12.43 5.59 4.67
CA ALA A 248 11.25 4.97 5.26
C ALA A 248 11.44 4.63 6.76
N ARG A 249 12.64 4.21 7.19
CA ARG A 249 12.96 3.99 8.62
C ARG A 249 12.94 5.30 9.43
N PHE A 250 13.45 6.40 8.86
CA PHE A 250 13.30 7.72 9.47
C PHE A 250 11.82 8.10 9.62
N VAL A 251 10.99 7.81 8.61
CA VAL A 251 9.54 8.05 8.68
C VAL A 251 8.87 7.19 9.75
N GLN A 252 9.24 5.92 9.89
CA GLN A 252 8.73 5.08 10.99
C GLN A 252 9.06 5.67 12.37
N MET A 253 10.28 6.16 12.57
CA MET A 253 10.65 6.83 13.82
C MET A 253 9.85 8.11 14.03
N ALA A 254 9.66 8.90 12.98
CA ALA A 254 8.92 10.15 13.04
C ALA A 254 7.42 9.94 13.32
N THR A 255 6.79 8.92 12.71
CA THR A 255 5.39 8.56 13.01
C THR A 255 5.22 8.08 14.44
N ALA A 256 6.20 7.33 14.98
CA ALA A 256 6.20 6.90 16.38
C ALA A 256 6.35 8.10 17.33
N ALA A 257 7.24 9.05 17.03
CA ALA A 257 7.41 10.28 17.80
C ALA A 257 6.15 11.16 17.75
N TYR A 258 5.56 11.35 16.55
CA TYR A 258 4.31 12.09 16.36
C TYR A 258 3.16 11.46 17.17
N ALA A 259 3.00 10.14 17.10
CA ALA A 259 1.96 9.43 17.84
C ALA A 259 2.13 9.57 19.37
N LYS A 260 3.36 9.59 19.86
CA LYS A 260 3.69 9.71 21.29
C LYS A 260 3.53 11.14 21.82
N ASP A 261 4.03 12.13 21.07
CA ASP A 261 4.28 13.48 21.60
C ASP A 261 3.09 14.43 21.35
N VAL A 262 2.28 14.21 20.29
CA VAL A 262 1.12 15.05 19.94
C VAL A 262 -0.16 14.38 20.40
N LYS A 263 -0.84 14.95 21.42
CA LYS A 263 -1.98 14.31 22.10
C LYS A 263 -3.31 14.48 21.35
N ASP A 264 -3.59 15.69 20.85
CA ASP A 264 -4.90 16.04 20.24
C ASP A 264 -4.90 15.85 18.71
N ARG A 265 -4.03 14.95 18.20
CA ARG A 265 -3.97 14.61 16.79
C ARG A 265 -5.08 13.64 16.38
N PRO A 266 -5.47 13.62 15.11
CA PRO A 266 -6.31 12.54 14.60
C PRO A 266 -5.58 11.20 14.63
N HIS A 267 -6.31 10.10 14.66
CA HIS A 267 -5.75 8.79 14.34
C HIS A 267 -5.26 8.77 12.90
N PHE A 268 -4.20 8.00 12.65
CA PHE A 268 -3.69 7.79 11.30
C PHE A 268 -3.38 6.32 11.01
N ALA A 269 -3.63 5.93 9.78
CA ALA A 269 -3.20 4.64 9.24
C ALA A 269 -1.95 4.83 8.36
N VAL A 270 -1.11 3.79 8.28
CA VAL A 270 0.10 3.78 7.44
C VAL A 270 -0.12 2.86 6.25
N GLN A 271 0.35 3.28 5.07
CA GLN A 271 0.43 2.47 3.86
C GLN A 271 1.86 2.46 3.32
N ASN A 272 2.46 1.27 3.21
CA ASN A 272 3.80 1.08 2.66
C ASN A 272 3.74 0.58 1.22
N TYR A 273 4.64 1.07 0.38
CA TYR A 273 4.71 0.75 -1.04
C TYR A 273 6.02 0.05 -1.38
N VAL A 274 5.93 -0.96 -2.24
CA VAL A 274 7.10 -1.60 -2.84
C VAL A 274 7.76 -0.62 -3.79
N GLY A 275 9.08 -0.47 -3.69
CA GLY A 275 9.88 0.37 -4.57
C GLY A 275 10.28 -0.35 -5.87
N TYR A 276 11.56 -0.34 -6.21
CA TYR A 276 12.05 -0.90 -7.48
C TYR A 276 11.72 -2.38 -7.70
N PHE A 277 11.50 -3.15 -6.66
CA PHE A 277 11.10 -4.55 -6.78
C PHE A 277 9.78 -4.75 -7.54
N ASN A 278 8.95 -3.71 -7.67
CA ASN A 278 7.78 -3.73 -8.57
C ASN A 278 8.14 -4.17 -10.00
N GLY A 279 9.36 -3.87 -10.47
CA GLY A 279 9.85 -4.30 -11.79
C GLY A 279 10.02 -5.81 -11.94
N SER A 280 10.12 -6.55 -10.83
CA SER A 280 10.24 -8.01 -10.79
C SER A 280 8.89 -8.71 -10.57
N LEU A 281 7.85 -7.98 -10.21
CA LEU A 281 6.51 -8.52 -9.95
C LEU A 281 5.63 -8.44 -11.21
N PRO A 282 4.59 -9.28 -11.34
CA PRO A 282 3.61 -9.17 -12.41
C PRO A 282 2.91 -7.80 -12.40
N SER A 283 2.60 -7.27 -13.59
CA SER A 283 1.94 -5.98 -13.78
C SER A 283 0.60 -5.93 -13.06
N ALA A 284 0.40 -4.96 -12.15
CA ALA A 284 -0.79 -4.89 -11.32
C ALA A 284 -1.90 -4.01 -11.91
N LEU A 285 -1.56 -3.09 -12.80
CA LEU A 285 -2.49 -2.11 -13.38
C LEU A 285 -3.07 -2.61 -14.69
N ASP A 286 -4.31 -2.23 -14.98
CA ASP A 286 -4.87 -2.36 -16.31
C ASP A 286 -4.24 -1.34 -17.27
N PRO A 287 -4.41 -1.51 -18.60
CA PRO A 287 -3.73 -0.65 -19.59
C PRO A 287 -4.08 0.83 -19.48
N GLN A 288 -5.30 1.19 -19.05
CA GLN A 288 -5.70 2.60 -18.91
C GLN A 288 -5.00 3.24 -17.72
N GLU A 289 -5.00 2.58 -16.57
CA GLU A 289 -4.33 3.07 -15.36
C GLU A 289 -2.80 3.15 -15.55
N ALA A 290 -2.21 2.16 -16.23
CA ALA A 290 -0.80 2.19 -16.59
C ALA A 290 -0.47 3.38 -17.50
N LYS A 291 -1.32 3.66 -18.50
CA LYS A 291 -1.17 4.81 -19.38
C LYS A 291 -1.25 6.13 -18.62
N GLU A 292 -2.21 6.30 -17.73
CA GLU A 292 -2.38 7.54 -16.94
C GLU A 292 -1.23 7.76 -15.96
N LYS A 293 -0.67 6.69 -15.43
CA LYS A 293 0.55 6.74 -14.62
C LYS A 293 1.74 7.19 -15.47
N LEU A 294 1.90 6.62 -16.66
CA LEU A 294 2.94 7.02 -17.62
C LEU A 294 2.79 8.49 -18.04
N ASP A 295 1.57 8.96 -18.35
CA ASP A 295 1.31 10.36 -18.68
C ASP A 295 1.75 11.34 -17.57
N SER A 296 1.65 10.91 -16.29
CA SER A 296 2.15 11.69 -15.15
C SER A 296 3.68 11.73 -15.10
N LEU A 297 4.34 10.61 -15.38
CA LEU A 297 5.80 10.51 -15.47
C LEU A 297 6.36 11.28 -16.67
N ASP A 298 5.72 11.21 -17.83
CA ASP A 298 6.10 11.99 -19.02
C ASP A 298 5.99 13.50 -18.76
N THR A 299 4.98 13.91 -17.99
CA THR A 299 4.82 15.30 -17.57
C THR A 299 5.95 15.73 -16.62
N TYR A 300 6.26 14.91 -15.62
CA TYR A 300 7.38 15.13 -14.71
C TYR A 300 8.72 15.22 -15.45
N ALA A 301 8.96 14.27 -16.33
CA ALA A 301 10.21 14.17 -17.08
C ALA A 301 10.33 15.22 -18.19
N TRP A 302 9.25 15.93 -18.54
CA TRP A 302 9.14 16.84 -19.67
C TRP A 302 9.32 16.17 -21.05
N LEU A 303 9.01 14.88 -21.12
CA LEU A 303 9.17 14.08 -22.36
C LEU A 303 8.08 14.33 -23.38
N ASP A 304 6.93 14.80 -22.95
CA ASP A 304 5.84 15.23 -23.81
C ASP A 304 6.13 16.52 -24.60
N ARG A 305 7.30 17.14 -24.37
CA ARG A 305 7.81 18.34 -25.06
C ARG A 305 6.85 19.53 -25.06
N GLN A 306 5.98 19.60 -24.05
CA GLN A 306 5.12 20.74 -23.82
C GLN A 306 5.98 21.91 -23.30
N ASN A 307 5.63 23.12 -23.63
CA ASN A 307 6.23 24.41 -23.23
C ASN A 307 7.40 24.38 -22.23
N HIS A 308 8.34 25.31 -22.36
CA HIS A 308 9.41 25.50 -21.37
C HIS A 308 8.87 26.03 -20.05
N CYS A 309 9.38 25.55 -18.90
CA CYS A 309 8.93 25.96 -17.56
C CYS A 309 9.43 27.35 -17.13
N GLY A 310 10.24 28.03 -17.94
CA GLY A 310 10.80 29.33 -17.62
C GLY A 310 11.99 29.29 -16.65
N SER A 311 12.54 28.12 -16.37
CA SER A 311 13.68 27.93 -15.45
C SER A 311 14.99 27.68 -16.22
N ASP A 312 16.04 28.44 -15.93
CA ASP A 312 17.38 28.22 -16.50
C ASP A 312 17.97 26.86 -16.05
N ALA A 313 17.50 26.32 -14.93
CA ALA A 313 17.92 25.04 -14.40
C ALA A 313 17.37 23.84 -15.21
N GLY A 314 16.34 24.05 -16.04
CA GLY A 314 15.63 23.01 -16.76
C GLY A 314 14.26 22.67 -16.17
N CYS A 315 13.54 21.77 -16.83
CA CYS A 315 12.11 21.54 -16.62
C CYS A 315 11.75 20.08 -16.38
N GLY A 316 12.54 19.29 -15.77
CA GLY A 316 12.22 17.92 -15.48
C GLY A 316 13.40 16.98 -15.53
N ASP A 317 13.16 15.70 -15.42
CA ASP A 317 14.19 14.66 -15.41
C ASP A 317 14.20 13.89 -16.74
N LEU A 318 15.00 14.35 -17.68
CA LEU A 318 15.10 13.73 -19.01
C LEU A 318 15.69 12.31 -18.99
N LYS A 319 16.32 11.88 -17.88
CA LYS A 319 16.83 10.50 -17.72
C LYS A 319 15.70 9.48 -17.61
N VAL A 320 14.52 9.89 -17.19
CA VAL A 320 13.31 9.03 -17.16
C VAL A 320 12.97 8.49 -18.56
N SER A 321 13.39 9.20 -19.62
CA SER A 321 13.17 8.78 -21.01
C SER A 321 13.66 7.37 -21.36
N ASP A 322 14.67 6.90 -20.65
CA ASP A 322 15.26 5.59 -20.96
C ASP A 322 14.48 4.42 -20.33
N HIS A 323 13.51 4.71 -19.45
CA HIS A 323 12.88 3.71 -18.59
C HIS A 323 11.36 3.54 -18.72
N PRO A 324 10.53 4.46 -19.26
CA PRO A 324 9.08 4.32 -19.19
C PRO A 324 8.53 3.12 -19.93
N ALA A 325 9.12 2.77 -21.08
CA ALA A 325 8.67 1.63 -21.88
C ALA A 325 9.45 0.37 -21.50
N GLY A 326 8.78 -0.60 -20.89
CA GLY A 326 9.33 -1.92 -20.59
C GLY A 326 9.75 -2.15 -19.13
N ASN A 327 9.67 -1.16 -18.28
CA ASN A 327 9.82 -1.34 -16.84
C ASN A 327 8.46 -1.45 -16.18
N ARG A 328 8.22 -2.54 -15.45
CA ARG A 328 6.97 -2.79 -14.72
C ARG A 328 6.71 -1.80 -13.58
N TRP A 329 7.58 -0.84 -13.34
CA TRP A 329 7.31 0.27 -12.41
C TRP A 329 6.19 1.18 -12.91
N THR A 330 6.03 1.32 -14.24
CA THR A 330 5.01 2.17 -14.86
C THR A 330 3.65 1.49 -14.94
N ASP A 331 3.60 0.16 -14.95
CA ASP A 331 2.37 -0.63 -15.07
C ASP A 331 2.02 -1.39 -13.77
N SER A 332 2.69 -1.07 -12.66
CA SER A 332 2.49 -1.77 -11.40
C SER A 332 2.39 -0.83 -10.21
N ILE A 333 1.73 -1.31 -9.17
CA ILE A 333 1.67 -0.78 -7.82
C ILE A 333 1.48 -1.96 -6.87
N ASN A 334 2.31 -2.08 -5.85
CA ASN A 334 2.15 -3.10 -4.82
C ASN A 334 2.34 -2.49 -3.43
N TYR A 335 1.50 -2.93 -2.51
CA TYR A 335 1.66 -2.61 -1.10
C TYR A 335 2.59 -3.63 -0.44
N ALA A 336 3.61 -3.13 0.25
CA ALA A 336 4.55 -3.99 0.96
C ALA A 336 3.93 -4.60 2.23
N ARG A 337 2.95 -3.91 2.84
CA ARG A 337 2.32 -4.29 4.12
C ARG A 337 0.83 -3.97 4.12
N GLY A 338 0.09 -4.55 5.08
CA GLY A 338 -1.33 -4.27 5.27
C GLY A 338 -2.28 -4.89 4.24
N THR A 339 -1.83 -5.93 3.55
CA THR A 339 -2.55 -6.57 2.43
C THR A 339 -3.48 -7.72 2.85
N GLY A 340 -3.43 -8.17 4.12
CA GLY A 340 -4.28 -9.24 4.63
C GLY A 340 -5.75 -8.84 4.71
N THR A 341 -6.64 -9.78 4.43
CA THR A 341 -8.11 -9.60 4.38
C THR A 341 -8.85 -10.27 5.53
N ASN A 342 -8.15 -10.78 6.54
CA ASN A 342 -8.70 -11.51 7.67
C ASN A 342 -8.61 -10.74 9.00
N TRP A 343 -8.80 -9.41 8.96
CA TRP A 343 -8.81 -8.55 10.12
C TRP A 343 -10.21 -8.23 10.67
N LEU A 344 -11.27 -8.69 10.00
CA LEU A 344 -12.64 -8.71 10.47
C LEU A 344 -13.03 -10.17 10.74
N THR A 345 -13.55 -10.46 11.93
CA THR A 345 -13.97 -11.81 12.32
C THR A 345 -15.25 -11.76 13.17
N SER A 346 -15.97 -12.87 13.23
CA SER A 346 -17.14 -13.03 14.11
C SER A 346 -16.82 -13.99 15.25
N ASP A 347 -17.38 -13.73 16.42
CA ASP A 347 -17.38 -14.66 17.56
C ASP A 347 -18.57 -15.65 17.51
N LYS A 348 -18.61 -16.56 18.47
CA LYS A 348 -19.66 -17.58 18.57
C LYS A 348 -21.06 -17.01 18.81
N ASP A 349 -21.16 -15.80 19.35
CA ASP A 349 -22.40 -15.10 19.67
C ASP A 349 -22.81 -14.13 18.55
N HIS A 350 -22.18 -14.25 17.38
CA HIS A 350 -22.36 -13.40 16.19
C HIS A 350 -21.98 -11.93 16.41
N GLY A 351 -21.18 -11.65 17.43
CA GLY A 351 -20.50 -10.38 17.58
C GLY A 351 -19.43 -10.21 16.49
N LEU A 352 -19.11 -8.98 16.13
CA LEU A 352 -18.08 -8.66 15.15
C LEU A 352 -16.89 -7.96 15.80
N TRP A 353 -15.70 -8.37 15.41
CA TRP A 353 -14.43 -7.82 15.84
C TRP A 353 -13.62 -7.38 14.63
N ALA A 354 -13.16 -6.14 14.64
CA ALA A 354 -12.29 -5.59 13.60
C ALA A 354 -10.97 -5.12 14.21
N PHE A 355 -9.86 -5.40 13.50
CA PHE A 355 -8.51 -5.11 13.94
C PHE A 355 -7.73 -4.42 12.85
N LYS A 356 -7.21 -3.23 13.11
CA LYS A 356 -6.37 -2.49 12.16
C LYS A 356 -5.28 -1.76 12.91
N VAL A 357 -4.16 -1.48 12.29
CA VAL A 357 -3.12 -0.69 12.93
C VAL A 357 -3.38 0.79 12.67
N LEU A 358 -3.60 1.53 13.75
CA LEU A 358 -3.65 2.99 13.80
C LEU A 358 -2.58 3.48 14.77
N ASP A 359 -1.90 4.57 14.45
CA ASP A 359 -0.92 5.19 15.34
C ASP A 359 0.24 4.26 15.76
N GLY A 360 0.51 3.21 14.99
CA GLY A 360 1.47 2.16 15.34
C GLY A 360 1.01 1.21 16.45
N GLN A 361 -0.30 1.17 16.76
CA GLN A 361 -0.94 0.25 17.69
C GLN A 361 -2.10 -0.48 17.02
N VAL A 362 -2.46 -1.68 17.50
CA VAL A 362 -3.67 -2.36 17.01
C VAL A 362 -4.89 -1.70 17.62
N ALA A 363 -5.70 -1.10 16.76
CA ALA A 363 -7.02 -0.59 17.07
C ALA A 363 -8.04 -1.72 16.97
N VAL A 364 -8.93 -1.81 17.96
CA VAL A 364 -9.98 -2.81 18.08
C VAL A 364 -11.33 -2.12 18.03
N TRP A 365 -12.20 -2.60 17.18
CA TRP A 365 -13.63 -2.25 17.19
C TRP A 365 -14.42 -3.51 17.46
N HIS A 366 -15.47 -3.38 18.25
CA HIS A 366 -16.33 -4.49 18.63
C HIS A 366 -17.81 -4.11 18.48
N ARG A 367 -18.58 -5.02 17.90
CA ARG A 367 -20.05 -4.99 17.89
C ARG A 367 -20.56 -6.23 18.62
N PRO A 368 -21.09 -6.10 19.83
CA PRO A 368 -21.58 -7.26 20.57
C PRO A 368 -22.86 -7.82 19.95
N GLY A 369 -22.84 -9.11 19.64
CA GLY A 369 -23.97 -9.82 19.04
C GLY A 369 -24.36 -9.31 17.64
N PRO A 370 -25.47 -9.82 17.09
CA PRO A 370 -25.85 -9.55 15.69
C PRO A 370 -26.42 -8.14 15.48
N VAL A 371 -26.95 -7.49 16.52
CA VAL A 371 -27.65 -6.20 16.43
C VAL A 371 -27.10 -5.13 17.38
N GLY A 372 -25.99 -5.39 18.06
CA GLY A 372 -25.36 -4.45 18.96
C GLY A 372 -24.78 -3.23 18.23
N ALA A 373 -24.58 -2.15 18.97
CA ALA A 373 -23.88 -0.97 18.45
C ALA A 373 -22.37 -1.22 18.41
N TRP A 374 -21.70 -0.74 17.39
CA TRP A 374 -20.26 -0.73 17.31
C TRP A 374 -19.62 0.17 18.35
N ARG A 375 -18.52 -0.26 18.94
CA ARG A 375 -17.67 0.47 19.90
C ARG A 375 -16.24 0.53 19.36
N GLY A 376 -15.44 1.45 19.88
CA GLY A 376 -14.04 1.65 19.51
C GLY A 376 -13.82 2.85 18.58
N PRO A 377 -12.54 3.09 18.16
CA PRO A 377 -11.42 2.19 18.38
C PRO A 377 -10.87 2.22 19.82
N ASP A 378 -10.57 1.06 20.36
CA ASP A 378 -9.74 0.92 21.54
C ASP A 378 -8.34 0.48 21.11
N LEU A 379 -7.30 1.25 21.47
CA LEU A 379 -5.94 0.92 21.08
C LEU A 379 -5.35 -0.09 22.08
N LEU A 380 -4.93 -1.26 21.59
CA LEU A 380 -4.21 -2.24 22.43
C LEU A 380 -2.86 -1.68 22.88
N PRO A 381 -2.45 -1.90 24.12
CA PRO A 381 -1.14 -1.46 24.62
C PRO A 381 0.01 -2.00 23.77
N GLY A 382 1.10 -1.22 23.68
CA GLY A 382 2.29 -1.56 22.89
C GLY A 382 2.30 -0.83 21.54
N THR A 383 3.49 -0.36 21.16
CA THR A 383 3.73 0.44 19.95
C THR A 383 4.63 -0.29 18.97
N GLY A 384 4.84 0.28 17.79
CA GLY A 384 5.72 -0.28 16.76
C GLY A 384 5.06 -1.36 15.91
N MET A 385 3.73 -1.50 15.97
CA MET A 385 3.00 -2.41 15.10
C MET A 385 3.07 -1.92 13.64
N ASP A 386 3.48 -2.82 12.77
CA ASP A 386 3.47 -2.58 11.32
C ASP A 386 2.03 -2.65 10.78
N PRO A 387 1.72 -2.00 9.64
CA PRO A 387 0.44 -2.15 8.98
C PRO A 387 0.10 -3.61 8.70
N GLY A 388 -1.09 -4.01 9.12
CA GLY A 388 -1.62 -5.35 8.91
C GLY A 388 -1.76 -6.15 10.21
N ALA A 389 -2.98 -6.57 10.48
CA ALA A 389 -3.33 -7.49 11.55
C ALA A 389 -4.09 -8.68 10.95
N SER A 390 -3.92 -9.86 11.53
CA SER A 390 -4.65 -11.07 11.19
C SER A 390 -5.35 -11.61 12.44
N ALA A 391 -6.63 -11.90 12.36
CA ALA A 391 -7.43 -12.44 13.46
C ALA A 391 -7.86 -13.86 13.18
N VAL A 392 -7.78 -14.70 14.20
CA VAL A 392 -8.31 -16.08 14.16
C VAL A 392 -9.07 -16.39 15.43
N THR A 393 -10.14 -17.18 15.31
CA THR A 393 -10.87 -17.72 16.45
C THR A 393 -10.23 -19.03 16.89
N LEU A 394 -9.82 -19.10 18.15
CA LEU A 394 -9.24 -20.27 18.77
C LEU A 394 -10.33 -21.32 19.11
N LYS A 395 -9.91 -22.55 19.41
CA LYS A 395 -10.82 -23.66 19.76
C LYS A 395 -11.72 -23.37 20.95
N ASP A 396 -11.24 -22.57 21.90
CA ASP A 396 -11.99 -22.15 23.10
C ASP A 396 -12.92 -20.95 22.87
N GLY A 397 -12.98 -20.45 21.64
CA GLY A 397 -13.83 -19.32 21.24
C GLY A 397 -13.21 -17.94 21.47
N ARG A 398 -11.99 -17.85 22.02
CA ARG A 398 -11.25 -16.58 22.10
C ARG A 398 -10.70 -16.18 20.74
N ILE A 399 -10.56 -14.89 20.52
CA ILE A 399 -9.90 -14.35 19.34
C ILE A 399 -8.42 -14.11 19.66
N ALA A 400 -7.55 -14.55 18.76
CA ALA A 400 -6.14 -14.22 18.75
C ALA A 400 -5.83 -13.29 17.58
N VAL A 401 -5.08 -12.23 17.84
CA VAL A 401 -4.66 -11.24 16.84
C VAL A 401 -3.16 -11.33 16.67
N PHE A 402 -2.72 -11.43 15.42
CA PHE A 402 -1.32 -11.53 15.03
C PHE A 402 -0.92 -10.36 14.15
N GLY A 403 0.35 -9.97 14.24
CA GLY A 403 0.93 -8.95 13.38
C GLY A 403 2.45 -9.00 13.41
N THR A 404 3.09 -8.06 12.76
CA THR A 404 4.52 -7.80 12.92
C THR A 404 4.72 -6.53 13.71
N ARG A 405 5.79 -6.50 14.50
CA ARG A 405 6.22 -5.35 15.28
C ARG A 405 7.66 -5.01 14.92
N THR A 406 7.89 -3.74 14.60
CA THR A 406 9.22 -3.19 14.38
C THR A 406 9.67 -2.43 15.61
N SER A 407 10.86 -2.77 16.12
CA SER A 407 11.53 -2.06 17.22
C SER A 407 12.77 -1.33 16.69
N PHE A 408 13.07 -0.19 17.34
CA PHE A 408 14.25 0.61 17.06
C PHE A 408 15.11 0.67 18.31
N GLY A 409 16.43 0.77 18.15
CA GLY A 409 17.36 0.99 19.23
C GLY A 409 18.39 2.05 18.88
N ALA A 410 19.36 2.23 19.80
CA ALA A 410 20.41 3.22 19.58
C ALA A 410 21.36 2.85 18.43
N ARG A 411 21.57 1.54 18.21
CA ARG A 411 22.43 1.02 17.15
C ARG A 411 21.63 0.65 15.93
N PRO A 412 22.19 0.71 14.72
CA PRO A 412 21.55 0.22 13.49
C PRO A 412 21.07 -1.22 13.60
N THR A 413 21.85 -2.07 14.29
CA THR A 413 21.56 -3.49 14.53
C THR A 413 20.36 -3.74 15.46
N ASP A 414 19.88 -2.71 16.14
CA ASP A 414 18.70 -2.80 17.01
C ASP A 414 17.39 -2.65 16.22
N TYR A 415 17.46 -2.33 14.91
CA TYR A 415 16.30 -2.37 14.04
C TYR A 415 15.87 -3.82 13.81
N ARG A 416 14.75 -4.19 14.41
CA ARG A 416 14.28 -5.58 14.41
C ARG A 416 12.80 -5.66 14.11
N ARG A 417 12.42 -6.62 13.29
CA ARG A 417 11.04 -6.96 12.99
C ARG A 417 10.73 -8.38 13.45
N GLU A 418 9.65 -8.57 14.16
CA GLU A 418 9.24 -9.85 14.72
C GLU A 418 7.74 -10.09 14.60
N VAL A 419 7.31 -11.34 14.59
CA VAL A 419 5.91 -11.73 14.69
C VAL A 419 5.49 -11.67 16.14
N VAL A 420 4.35 -11.03 16.41
CA VAL A 420 3.75 -10.93 17.75
C VAL A 420 2.27 -11.29 17.69
N TYR A 421 1.72 -11.72 18.84
CA TYR A 421 0.30 -12.00 18.97
C TYR A 421 -0.23 -11.62 20.34
N ALA A 422 -1.53 -11.35 20.41
CA ALA A 422 -2.27 -11.15 21.65
C ALA A 422 -3.58 -11.95 21.59
N VAL A 423 -4.03 -12.45 22.73
CA VAL A 423 -5.24 -13.29 22.82
C VAL A 423 -6.25 -12.62 23.75
N GLN A 424 -7.53 -12.68 23.39
CA GLN A 424 -8.62 -12.25 24.26
C GLN A 424 -8.52 -12.89 25.65
N LYS A 425 -8.83 -12.14 26.70
CA LYS A 425 -8.83 -12.63 28.10
C LYS A 425 -9.90 -13.70 28.34
N GLY A 426 -10.97 -13.68 27.58
CA GLY A 426 -12.04 -14.68 27.57
C GLY A 426 -12.86 -14.57 26.28
N PRO A 427 -13.63 -15.60 25.89
CA PRO A 427 -14.49 -15.54 24.71
C PRO A 427 -15.48 -14.37 24.80
N GLY A 428 -15.48 -13.50 23.78
CA GLY A 428 -16.32 -12.29 23.74
C GLY A 428 -15.93 -11.17 24.70
N ALA A 429 -14.83 -11.32 25.47
CA ALA A 429 -14.36 -10.26 26.36
C ALA A 429 -13.74 -9.09 25.60
N ASP A 430 -14.00 -7.85 26.03
CA ASP A 430 -13.45 -6.64 25.41
C ASP A 430 -11.92 -6.50 25.61
N GLY A 431 -11.32 -7.23 26.56
CA GLY A 431 -9.91 -7.14 26.89
C GLY A 431 -9.03 -8.20 26.22
N PHE A 432 -7.82 -7.80 25.84
CA PHE A 432 -6.76 -8.68 25.37
C PHE A 432 -5.65 -8.81 26.40
N GLY A 433 -4.89 -9.91 26.34
CA GLY A 433 -3.65 -10.10 27.09
C GLY A 433 -2.52 -9.25 26.52
N GLU A 434 -1.36 -9.30 27.18
CA GLU A 434 -0.14 -8.67 26.69
C GLU A 434 0.35 -9.29 25.37
N TRP A 435 1.01 -8.49 24.55
CA TRP A 435 1.64 -8.98 23.33
C TRP A 435 2.76 -9.96 23.65
N GLN A 436 2.69 -11.13 23.06
CA GLN A 436 3.70 -12.17 23.13
C GLN A 436 4.48 -12.23 21.82
N SER A 437 5.79 -12.41 21.91
CA SER A 437 6.66 -12.50 20.75
C SER A 437 6.81 -13.95 20.28
N LEU A 438 6.62 -14.17 18.99
CA LEU A 438 7.05 -15.39 18.29
C LEU A 438 8.47 -15.24 17.73
N GLY A 439 9.10 -14.07 17.89
CA GLY A 439 10.41 -13.78 17.32
C GLY A 439 10.37 -13.65 15.79
N THR A 440 11.52 -13.85 15.20
CA THR A 440 11.72 -13.81 13.73
C THR A 440 12.45 -15.07 13.28
N PRO A 441 12.17 -15.61 12.08
CA PRO A 441 12.99 -16.68 11.49
C PRO A 441 14.34 -16.19 10.98
N GLU A 442 14.58 -14.87 10.94
CA GLU A 442 15.82 -14.27 10.47
C GLU A 442 16.95 -14.44 11.48
N THR A 443 18.18 -14.58 11.00
CA THR A 443 19.38 -14.73 11.85
C THR A 443 19.94 -13.37 12.28
N ALA A 444 20.71 -13.34 13.37
CA ALA A 444 21.14 -12.10 14.01
C ALA A 444 22.16 -11.28 13.19
N ASP A 445 22.81 -11.88 12.22
CA ASP A 445 23.74 -11.21 11.29
C ASP A 445 23.04 -10.53 10.11
N GLU A 446 21.78 -10.83 9.91
CA GLU A 446 20.90 -10.19 8.93
C GLU A 446 20.43 -8.81 9.43
N THR A 447 21.35 -8.02 9.95
CA THR A 447 21.08 -6.78 10.70
C THR A 447 20.38 -5.69 9.89
N TRP A 448 20.19 -5.91 8.60
CA TRP A 448 19.72 -4.85 7.69
C TRP A 448 18.40 -5.18 7.02
N THR A 449 17.97 -6.43 7.15
CA THR A 449 16.74 -6.89 6.53
C THR A 449 15.95 -7.72 7.53
N SER A 450 15.05 -7.11 8.22
CA SER A 450 13.99 -7.87 8.84
C SER A 450 12.86 -8.09 7.82
N ASP A 451 13.23 -8.55 6.61
CA ASP A 451 12.30 -8.75 5.52
C ASP A 451 11.52 -10.06 5.69
N ILE A 452 10.67 -10.07 6.70
CA ILE A 452 9.63 -11.08 6.86
C ILE A 452 8.29 -10.51 6.40
N SER A 453 7.44 -11.34 5.79
CA SER A 453 6.08 -10.93 5.47
C SER A 453 5.22 -10.77 6.72
N ALA A 454 4.03 -10.18 6.58
CA ALA A 454 2.98 -10.32 7.59
C ALA A 454 2.65 -11.82 7.80
N PRO A 455 2.29 -12.25 9.04
CA PRO A 455 1.97 -13.63 9.31
C PRO A 455 0.61 -14.02 8.73
N ALA A 456 0.57 -15.14 8.03
CA ALA A 456 -0.65 -15.86 7.70
C ALA A 456 -0.94 -16.88 8.81
N VAL A 457 -2.13 -16.81 9.39
CA VAL A 457 -2.48 -17.61 10.56
C VAL A 457 -3.74 -18.43 10.31
N SER A 458 -3.75 -19.67 10.74
CA SER A 458 -4.93 -20.53 10.72
C SER A 458 -4.94 -21.49 11.91
N VAL A 459 -6.13 -21.97 12.22
CA VAL A 459 -6.38 -23.03 13.21
C VAL A 459 -6.87 -24.25 12.44
N ASP A 460 -6.24 -25.40 12.62
CA ASP A 460 -6.66 -26.64 11.95
C ASP A 460 -7.81 -27.35 12.68
N GLY A 461 -8.28 -28.46 12.14
CA GLY A 461 -9.39 -29.23 12.69
C GLY A 461 -9.15 -29.82 14.08
N THR A 462 -7.90 -29.90 14.56
CA THR A 462 -7.59 -30.27 15.95
C THR A 462 -7.72 -29.09 16.91
N GLY A 463 -7.79 -27.87 16.37
CA GLY A 463 -7.79 -26.62 17.13
C GLY A 463 -6.38 -26.05 17.34
N GLN A 464 -5.39 -26.52 16.59
CA GLN A 464 -3.99 -26.10 16.71
C GLN A 464 -3.71 -24.85 15.85
N PRO A 465 -3.33 -23.69 16.45
CA PRO A 465 -2.92 -22.53 15.71
C PRO A 465 -1.54 -22.70 15.07
N ALA A 466 -1.33 -22.09 13.91
CA ALA A 466 -0.01 -21.97 13.28
C ALA A 466 0.12 -20.64 12.56
N ALA A 467 1.33 -20.08 12.56
CA ALA A 467 1.70 -18.85 11.87
C ALA A 467 2.77 -19.12 10.83
N TYR A 468 2.59 -18.57 9.63
CA TYR A 468 3.50 -18.72 8.51
C TYR A 468 3.91 -17.36 7.98
N VAL A 469 5.19 -17.22 7.63
CA VAL A 469 5.74 -16.03 6.98
C VAL A 469 6.61 -16.43 5.79
N ARG A 470 6.73 -15.55 4.82
CA ARG A 470 7.83 -15.54 3.88
C ARG A 470 9.05 -14.96 4.58
N ASP A 471 10.20 -15.62 4.51
CA ASP A 471 11.47 -15.11 5.04
C ASP A 471 12.24 -14.27 4.01
N GLY A 472 13.34 -13.64 4.43
CA GLY A 472 14.19 -12.82 3.57
C GLY A 472 14.93 -13.62 2.46
N ALA A 473 14.93 -14.94 2.54
CA ALA A 473 15.43 -15.84 1.48
C ALA A 473 14.32 -16.29 0.52
N TYR A 474 13.13 -15.67 0.60
CA TYR A 474 11.95 -15.97 -0.23
C TYR A 474 11.43 -17.40 -0.10
N GLY A 475 11.61 -18.02 1.08
CA GLY A 475 11.08 -19.32 1.44
C GLY A 475 9.98 -19.23 2.48
N LEU A 476 9.22 -20.33 2.68
CA LEU A 476 8.18 -20.42 3.71
C LEU A 476 8.77 -20.87 5.04
N ARG A 477 8.45 -20.10 6.09
CA ARG A 477 8.71 -20.44 7.50
C ARG A 477 7.41 -20.59 8.25
N GLY A 478 7.36 -21.52 9.18
CA GLY A 478 6.17 -21.74 10.01
C GLY A 478 6.52 -22.02 11.47
N ARG A 479 5.63 -21.61 12.37
CA ARG A 479 5.59 -22.02 13.79
C ARG A 479 4.22 -22.55 14.13
N VAL A 480 4.18 -23.60 14.92
CA VAL A 480 2.94 -24.27 15.34
C VAL A 480 2.87 -24.26 16.85
N GLN A 481 1.69 -23.94 17.41
CA GLN A 481 1.46 -24.01 18.83
C GLN A 481 1.35 -25.47 19.27
N GLN A 482 2.06 -25.82 20.33
CA GLN A 482 2.10 -27.16 20.90
C GLN A 482 0.90 -27.40 21.86
N ALA A 483 0.66 -28.63 22.23
CA ALA A 483 -0.44 -29.00 23.12
C ALA A 483 -0.35 -28.39 24.53
N ASP A 484 0.85 -28.05 24.99
CA ASP A 484 1.10 -27.34 26.24
C ASP A 484 0.86 -25.83 26.18
N GLY A 485 0.47 -25.32 24.99
CA GLY A 485 0.24 -23.89 24.74
C GLY A 485 1.50 -23.12 24.34
N GLY A 486 2.68 -23.72 24.42
CA GLY A 486 3.93 -23.14 23.91
C GLY A 486 3.99 -23.16 22.39
N TRP A 487 4.93 -22.42 21.79
CA TRP A 487 5.16 -22.43 20.36
C TRP A 487 6.46 -23.18 20.03
N GLY A 488 6.40 -24.08 19.08
CA GLY A 488 7.56 -24.75 18.51
C GLY A 488 8.54 -23.76 17.85
N PRO A 489 9.71 -24.18 17.39
CA PRO A 489 10.65 -23.33 16.66
C PRO A 489 10.11 -22.90 15.29
N TRP A 490 10.73 -21.91 14.65
CA TRP A 490 10.50 -21.61 13.24
C TRP A 490 11.10 -22.72 12.37
N GLU A 491 10.23 -23.38 11.61
CA GLU A 491 10.62 -24.47 10.72
C GLU A 491 10.65 -24.02 9.25
N LYS A 492 11.56 -24.61 8.46
CA LYS A 492 11.60 -24.42 7.01
C LYS A 492 10.62 -25.38 6.33
N HIS A 493 9.73 -24.83 5.50
CA HIS A 493 8.81 -25.64 4.69
C HIS A 493 9.22 -25.69 3.20
N GLY A 494 10.36 -25.09 2.81
CA GLY A 494 10.77 -24.97 1.43
C GLY A 494 10.00 -23.90 0.69
N GLY A 495 9.96 -24.01 -0.64
CA GLY A 495 9.51 -22.94 -1.52
C GLY A 495 10.66 -22.01 -1.87
N GLU A 496 10.58 -21.45 -3.06
CA GLU A 496 11.56 -20.50 -3.60
C GLU A 496 10.78 -19.41 -4.33
N ASP A 497 11.36 -18.22 -4.43
CA ASP A 497 10.77 -17.09 -5.15
C ASP A 497 9.36 -16.70 -4.63
N LEU A 498 9.14 -16.84 -3.32
CA LEU A 498 7.85 -16.45 -2.72
C LEU A 498 7.74 -14.94 -2.59
N HIS A 499 6.61 -14.36 -3.02
CA HIS A 499 6.37 -12.94 -3.00
C HIS A 499 5.12 -12.57 -2.19
N GLY A 500 5.17 -11.42 -1.52
CA GLY A 500 4.12 -10.96 -0.62
C GLY A 500 3.98 -11.82 0.63
N ALA A 501 2.86 -11.70 1.33
CA ALA A 501 2.51 -12.56 2.44
C ALA A 501 1.86 -13.85 1.93
N PRO A 502 2.17 -15.04 2.51
CA PRO A 502 1.41 -16.25 2.25
C PRO A 502 -0.04 -16.07 2.74
N VAL A 503 -0.93 -16.93 2.26
CA VAL A 503 -2.30 -17.02 2.77
C VAL A 503 -2.58 -18.42 3.25
N THR A 504 -3.48 -18.55 4.23
CA THR A 504 -3.85 -19.84 4.82
C THR A 504 -5.35 -20.04 4.78
N ALA A 505 -5.76 -21.28 4.66
CA ALA A 505 -7.15 -21.72 4.83
C ALA A 505 -7.19 -23.08 5.52
N THR A 506 -8.31 -23.38 6.16
CA THR A 506 -8.60 -24.72 6.70
C THR A 506 -9.77 -25.29 5.92
N ASP A 507 -9.58 -26.43 5.29
CA ASP A 507 -10.62 -27.07 4.47
C ASP A 507 -11.72 -27.75 5.30
N GLY A 508 -12.76 -28.27 4.64
CA GLY A 508 -13.87 -28.95 5.29
C GLY A 508 -13.49 -30.22 6.06
N ALA A 509 -12.34 -30.82 5.75
CA ALA A 509 -11.77 -31.95 6.50
C ALA A 509 -10.89 -31.48 7.69
N GLY A 510 -10.75 -30.17 7.92
CA GLY A 510 -9.92 -29.60 8.96
C GLY A 510 -8.43 -29.56 8.64
N ARG A 511 -8.01 -29.81 7.40
CA ARG A 511 -6.62 -29.73 6.96
C ARG A 511 -6.21 -28.29 6.69
N ARG A 512 -5.05 -27.90 7.19
CA ARG A 512 -4.46 -26.59 6.91
C ARG A 512 -3.84 -26.61 5.51
N ILE A 513 -4.11 -25.54 4.75
CA ILE A 513 -3.55 -25.29 3.43
C ILE A 513 -2.87 -23.93 3.49
N VAL A 514 -1.63 -23.84 2.98
CA VAL A 514 -0.86 -22.59 2.84
C VAL A 514 -0.59 -22.38 1.36
N LEU A 515 -0.76 -21.16 0.88
CA LEU A 515 -0.53 -20.77 -0.51
C LEU A 515 0.33 -19.51 -0.57
N SER A 516 1.20 -19.43 -1.55
CA SER A 516 2.02 -18.22 -1.80
C SER A 516 2.21 -18.02 -3.31
N ALA A 517 2.23 -16.75 -3.72
CA ALA A 517 2.58 -16.38 -5.08
C ALA A 517 4.10 -16.45 -5.28
N THR A 518 4.49 -16.75 -6.50
CA THR A 518 5.85 -16.58 -7.03
C THR A 518 5.80 -15.59 -8.20
N SER A 519 6.94 -15.25 -8.79
CA SER A 519 6.98 -14.42 -10.00
C SER A 519 6.28 -15.04 -11.20
N LYS A 520 5.97 -16.36 -11.19
CA LYS A 520 5.46 -17.12 -12.35
C LYS A 520 4.18 -17.88 -12.10
N SER A 521 3.83 -18.15 -10.83
CA SER A 521 2.67 -19.00 -10.51
C SER A 521 2.29 -18.88 -9.03
N VAL A 522 1.45 -19.79 -8.55
CA VAL A 522 1.15 -20.00 -7.13
C VAL A 522 1.62 -21.37 -6.73
N VAL A 523 2.27 -21.47 -5.60
CA VAL A 523 2.67 -22.73 -4.96
C VAL A 523 1.91 -22.94 -3.66
N GLY A 524 1.82 -24.19 -3.18
CA GLY A 524 1.09 -24.46 -1.95
C GLY A 524 1.57 -25.69 -1.20
N TRP A 525 1.13 -25.75 0.05
CA TRP A 525 1.38 -26.81 1.01
C TRP A 525 0.05 -27.22 1.63
N ALA A 526 -0.17 -28.50 1.82
CA ALA A 526 -1.36 -29.02 2.49
C ALA A 526 -0.96 -30.02 3.58
N GLN A 527 -1.66 -29.98 4.71
CA GLN A 527 -1.59 -31.07 5.70
C GLN A 527 -2.23 -32.35 5.10
N PRO A 528 -1.62 -33.51 5.27
CA PRO A 528 -2.27 -34.78 4.84
C PRO A 528 -3.50 -35.11 5.70
N LYS A 529 -3.51 -34.69 6.96
CA LYS A 529 -4.64 -34.77 7.91
C LYS A 529 -4.48 -33.66 8.97
N PRO A 530 -5.55 -33.27 9.69
CA PRO A 530 -5.46 -32.33 10.80
C PRO A 530 -4.41 -32.75 11.84
N GLY A 531 -3.64 -31.81 12.37
CA GLY A 531 -2.57 -32.04 13.35
C GLY A 531 -1.26 -32.59 12.77
N ALA A 532 -1.22 -32.98 11.51
CA ALA A 532 0.02 -33.41 10.86
C ALA A 532 0.89 -32.20 10.43
N PRO A 533 2.20 -32.36 10.27
CA PRO A 533 3.05 -31.37 9.61
C PRO A 533 2.55 -31.07 8.18
N LEU A 534 2.89 -29.87 7.66
CA LEU A 534 2.67 -29.54 6.26
C LEU A 534 3.41 -30.54 5.35
N GLY A 535 2.76 -30.94 4.26
CA GLY A 535 3.39 -31.68 3.19
C GLY A 535 4.45 -30.87 2.46
N ARG A 536 5.05 -31.46 1.44
CA ARG A 536 6.02 -30.76 0.57
C ARG A 536 5.34 -29.67 -0.25
N VAL A 537 6.09 -28.67 -0.66
CA VAL A 537 5.65 -27.66 -1.63
C VAL A 537 5.22 -28.33 -2.94
N THR A 538 4.09 -27.89 -3.47
CA THR A 538 3.55 -28.35 -4.76
C THR A 538 3.22 -27.16 -5.65
N ALA A 539 3.49 -27.31 -6.95
CA ALA A 539 3.00 -26.37 -7.96
C ALA A 539 1.49 -26.58 -8.15
N THR A 540 0.71 -25.50 -8.10
CA THR A 540 -0.75 -25.58 -8.23
C THR A 540 -1.22 -25.66 -9.68
N GLY A 541 -0.36 -25.29 -10.65
CA GLY A 541 -0.74 -25.15 -12.06
C GLY A 541 -1.45 -23.83 -12.38
N LEU A 542 -1.55 -22.91 -11.42
CA LEU A 542 -2.04 -21.55 -11.69
C LEU A 542 -1.02 -20.75 -12.49
N PRO A 543 -1.47 -19.82 -13.35
CA PRO A 543 -0.58 -18.85 -13.98
C PRO A 543 -0.02 -17.87 -12.94
N ASP A 544 0.80 -16.93 -13.41
CA ASP A 544 1.22 -15.77 -12.62
C ASP A 544 -0.01 -14.96 -12.16
N THR A 545 0.14 -14.36 -10.99
CA THR A 545 -0.91 -13.57 -10.34
C THR A 545 -0.29 -12.28 -9.83
N THR A 546 -1.09 -11.20 -9.76
CA THR A 546 -0.68 -10.04 -8.97
C THR A 546 -0.81 -10.34 -7.47
N LEU A 547 -0.06 -9.62 -6.65
CA LEU A 547 -0.20 -9.67 -5.20
C LEU A 547 -1.36 -8.77 -4.73
N PRO A 548 -1.97 -9.08 -3.61
CA PRO A 548 -1.90 -10.31 -2.80
C PRO A 548 -2.96 -11.36 -3.20
N LEU A 549 -2.85 -12.53 -2.59
CA LEU A 549 -3.84 -13.62 -2.69
C LEU A 549 -4.87 -13.56 -1.56
N THR A 550 -6.03 -14.19 -1.76
CA THR A 550 -7.04 -14.44 -0.71
C THR A 550 -7.54 -15.88 -0.83
N ALA A 551 -7.58 -16.61 0.28
CA ALA A 551 -7.96 -18.02 0.30
C ALA A 551 -9.09 -18.31 1.30
N GLU A 552 -9.96 -19.24 0.94
CA GLU A 552 -11.03 -19.76 1.80
C GLU A 552 -11.11 -21.27 1.70
N GLY A 553 -11.20 -21.94 2.84
CA GLY A 553 -11.39 -23.39 2.89
C GLY A 553 -12.73 -23.83 2.34
N ARG A 554 -12.74 -24.96 1.61
CA ARG A 554 -13.93 -25.58 1.05
C ARG A 554 -13.89 -27.09 1.32
N GLU A 555 -15.01 -27.75 1.09
CA GLU A 555 -15.04 -29.20 1.13
C GLU A 555 -13.99 -29.77 0.16
N GLY A 556 -13.10 -30.61 0.69
CA GLY A 556 -12.03 -31.26 -0.08
C GLY A 556 -10.91 -30.36 -0.61
N GLY A 557 -10.85 -29.06 -0.22
CA GLY A 557 -9.80 -28.18 -0.74
C GLY A 557 -9.95 -26.71 -0.39
N VAL A 558 -9.58 -25.84 -1.32
CA VAL A 558 -9.51 -24.38 -1.11
C VAL A 558 -9.99 -23.63 -2.34
N ARG A 559 -10.68 -22.53 -2.12
CA ARG A 559 -10.95 -21.50 -3.13
C ARG A 559 -9.98 -20.34 -2.94
N LEU A 560 -9.36 -19.92 -4.05
CA LEU A 560 -8.42 -18.80 -4.11
C LEU A 560 -9.02 -17.66 -4.94
N TRP A 561 -8.82 -16.42 -4.52
CA TRP A 561 -9.09 -15.22 -5.31
C TRP A 561 -7.79 -14.43 -5.47
N PHE A 562 -7.62 -13.90 -6.66
CA PHE A 562 -6.44 -13.12 -7.07
C PHE A 562 -6.79 -12.25 -8.27
N ARG A 563 -5.90 -11.32 -8.64
CA ARG A 563 -6.08 -10.53 -9.85
C ARG A 563 -5.21 -11.03 -10.99
N LYS A 564 -5.75 -10.97 -12.20
CA LYS A 564 -5.03 -11.27 -13.44
C LYS A 564 -4.07 -10.12 -13.74
N PRO A 565 -2.77 -10.40 -13.97
CA PRO A 565 -1.82 -9.38 -14.36
C PRO A 565 -2.26 -8.57 -15.59
N GLY A 566 -1.95 -7.27 -15.57
CA GLY A 566 -2.20 -6.36 -16.69
C GLY A 566 -3.67 -6.13 -17.06
N SER A 567 -4.61 -6.48 -16.18
CA SER A 567 -6.05 -6.34 -16.49
C SER A 567 -6.93 -5.82 -15.34
N GLY A 568 -6.45 -5.85 -14.11
CA GLY A 568 -7.25 -5.53 -12.94
C GLY A 568 -8.42 -6.48 -12.64
N ASN A 569 -8.66 -7.49 -13.48
CA ASN A 569 -9.75 -8.46 -13.30
C ASN A 569 -9.47 -9.41 -12.13
N VAL A 570 -10.50 -9.66 -11.34
CA VAL A 570 -10.49 -10.68 -10.28
C VAL A 570 -10.75 -12.04 -10.89
N ARG A 571 -9.97 -13.02 -10.49
CA ARG A 571 -10.17 -14.44 -10.81
C ARG A 571 -10.37 -15.24 -9.54
N THR A 572 -11.15 -16.32 -9.66
CA THR A 572 -11.22 -17.34 -8.64
C THR A 572 -10.77 -18.69 -9.21
N ALA A 573 -10.06 -19.45 -8.36
CA ALA A 573 -9.68 -20.81 -8.67
C ALA A 573 -10.13 -21.75 -7.55
N LEU A 574 -10.74 -22.89 -7.91
CA LEU A 574 -11.04 -23.97 -6.99
C LEU A 574 -9.97 -25.06 -7.13
N MET A 575 -9.38 -25.44 -6.01
CA MET A 575 -8.31 -26.44 -5.94
C MET A 575 -8.69 -27.56 -4.99
N THR A 576 -8.41 -28.81 -5.38
CA THR A 576 -8.45 -29.97 -4.47
C THR A 576 -7.14 -30.12 -3.73
N ALA A 577 -7.21 -30.68 -2.52
CA ALA A 577 -6.04 -30.96 -1.69
C ALA A 577 -5.67 -32.46 -1.67
N ASP A 578 -6.41 -33.32 -2.35
CA ASP A 578 -6.15 -34.76 -2.38
C ASP A 578 -5.08 -35.11 -3.44
N GLY A 579 -3.97 -35.65 -2.97
CA GLY A 579 -2.81 -35.96 -3.83
C GLY A 579 -1.98 -34.75 -4.29
N GLY A 580 -2.15 -33.61 -3.60
CA GLY A 580 -1.49 -32.33 -3.88
C GLY A 580 -2.51 -31.26 -4.31
N LEU A 581 -2.09 -29.99 -4.22
CA LEU A 581 -2.97 -28.88 -4.61
C LEU A 581 -3.01 -28.75 -6.13
N LYS A 582 -4.16 -29.02 -6.73
CA LYS A 582 -4.38 -28.93 -8.18
C LYS A 582 -5.60 -28.08 -8.49
N VAL A 583 -5.45 -27.20 -9.47
CA VAL A 583 -6.56 -26.39 -9.98
C VAL A 583 -7.57 -27.28 -10.73
N ASN A 584 -8.82 -27.23 -10.29
CA ASN A 584 -9.94 -27.92 -10.97
C ASN A 584 -10.68 -26.99 -11.92
N HIS A 585 -10.84 -25.74 -11.51
CA HIS A 585 -11.61 -24.75 -12.27
C HIS A 585 -11.12 -23.33 -11.95
N MET A 586 -11.14 -22.48 -12.95
CA MET A 586 -10.78 -21.06 -12.83
C MET A 586 -11.81 -20.22 -13.58
N THR A 587 -12.28 -19.14 -12.94
CA THR A 587 -13.30 -18.25 -13.51
C THR A 587 -12.83 -16.79 -13.39
N ASP A 588 -13.10 -15.99 -14.42
CA ASP A 588 -12.92 -14.54 -14.43
C ASP A 588 -14.21 -13.88 -13.91
N LEU A 589 -14.07 -12.97 -12.95
CA LEU A 589 -15.18 -12.35 -12.21
C LEU A 589 -15.31 -10.84 -12.46
N GLY A 590 -14.52 -10.24 -13.36
CA GLY A 590 -14.48 -8.78 -13.54
C GLY A 590 -13.67 -8.09 -12.44
N GLY A 591 -14.11 -6.94 -11.90
CA GLY A 591 -13.41 -6.28 -10.79
C GLY A 591 -13.12 -4.80 -10.97
N LEU A 592 -13.78 -4.13 -11.93
CA LEU A 592 -13.71 -2.68 -12.17
C LEU A 592 -12.26 -2.17 -12.37
N ASN A 593 -11.43 -2.94 -13.05
CA ASN A 593 -10.06 -2.59 -13.41
C ASN A 593 -9.18 -2.17 -12.21
N GLY A 594 -9.42 -2.75 -11.07
CA GLY A 594 -8.74 -2.38 -9.83
C GLY A 594 -7.45 -3.15 -9.60
N PHE A 595 -6.83 -2.91 -8.44
CA PHE A 595 -5.60 -3.57 -8.02
C PHE A 595 -5.61 -3.86 -6.50
N GLY A 596 -4.61 -4.63 -6.04
CA GLY A 596 -4.46 -5.01 -4.64
C GLY A 596 -5.47 -6.06 -4.18
N SER A 597 -5.64 -6.15 -2.87
CA SER A 597 -6.39 -7.22 -2.19
C SER A 597 -7.86 -7.27 -2.59
N VAL A 598 -8.36 -8.49 -2.64
CA VAL A 598 -9.78 -8.81 -2.80
C VAL A 598 -10.21 -9.63 -1.59
N THR A 599 -11.32 -9.30 -0.95
CA THR A 599 -11.93 -10.11 0.12
C THR A 599 -13.17 -10.82 -0.41
N ALA A 600 -13.42 -12.01 0.11
CA ALA A 600 -14.58 -12.80 -0.25
C ALA A 600 -15.17 -13.52 0.97
N SER A 601 -16.48 -13.47 1.13
CA SER A 601 -17.23 -14.24 2.11
C SER A 601 -18.66 -14.46 1.61
N GLY A 602 -19.15 -15.69 1.65
CA GLY A 602 -20.46 -16.03 1.11
C GLY A 602 -20.61 -15.57 -0.33
N HIS A 603 -21.63 -14.77 -0.61
CA HIS A 603 -21.90 -14.18 -1.94
C HIS A 603 -21.31 -12.79 -2.15
N VAL A 604 -20.49 -12.27 -1.21
CA VAL A 604 -19.87 -10.93 -1.31
C VAL A 604 -18.42 -11.06 -1.71
N LEU A 605 -18.04 -10.34 -2.75
CA LEU A 605 -16.68 -10.15 -3.22
C LEU A 605 -16.40 -8.65 -3.29
N ALA A 606 -15.27 -8.19 -2.72
CA ALA A 606 -14.96 -6.76 -2.70
C ALA A 606 -13.46 -6.50 -2.80
N GLY A 607 -13.09 -5.40 -3.47
CA GLY A 607 -11.70 -4.98 -3.65
C GLY A 607 -11.63 -3.54 -4.13
N ARG A 608 -10.43 -3.02 -4.31
CA ARG A 608 -10.23 -1.68 -4.87
C ARG A 608 -10.61 -1.69 -6.35
N ALA A 609 -11.38 -0.70 -6.79
CA ALA A 609 -11.67 -0.41 -8.18
C ALA A 609 -10.69 0.63 -8.75
N ALA A 610 -10.63 0.79 -10.06
CA ALA A 610 -10.03 1.96 -10.68
C ALA A 610 -10.68 3.23 -10.12
N GLY A 611 -9.87 4.28 -9.87
CA GLY A 611 -10.32 5.47 -9.13
C GLY A 611 -10.16 5.38 -7.61
N GLY A 612 -9.67 4.23 -7.07
CA GLY A 612 -9.32 4.06 -5.65
C GLY A 612 -10.47 3.73 -4.72
N GLN A 613 -11.72 3.80 -5.21
CA GLN A 613 -12.91 3.47 -4.40
C GLN A 613 -13.07 1.95 -4.23
N LEU A 614 -13.90 1.57 -3.26
CA LEU A 614 -14.29 0.19 -3.11
C LEU A 614 -15.25 -0.25 -4.23
N GLY A 615 -14.90 -1.34 -4.92
CA GLY A 615 -15.77 -2.10 -5.79
C GLY A 615 -16.27 -3.36 -5.10
N SER A 616 -17.50 -3.79 -5.37
CA SER A 616 -18.05 -5.04 -4.83
C SER A 616 -19.00 -5.71 -5.82
N GLU A 617 -18.99 -7.05 -5.81
CA GLU A 617 -19.98 -7.92 -6.42
C GLU A 617 -20.75 -8.61 -5.29
N VAL A 618 -22.08 -8.58 -5.36
CA VAL A 618 -22.97 -9.27 -4.42
C VAL A 618 -23.83 -10.24 -5.20
N GLY A 619 -23.54 -11.51 -5.08
CA GLY A 619 -24.13 -12.59 -5.89
C GLY A 619 -23.29 -12.91 -7.12
N PRO A 620 -23.07 -14.21 -7.39
CA PRO A 620 -22.19 -14.67 -8.47
C PRO A 620 -22.65 -14.17 -9.85
N GLY A 621 -21.74 -13.54 -10.59
CA GLY A 621 -22.00 -13.07 -11.95
C GLY A 621 -22.84 -11.79 -12.05
N ARG A 622 -23.09 -11.12 -10.94
CA ARG A 622 -23.74 -9.79 -10.95
C ARG A 622 -22.73 -8.69 -11.31
N PRO A 623 -23.20 -7.57 -11.88
CA PRO A 623 -22.33 -6.43 -12.12
C PRO A 623 -21.69 -5.90 -10.82
N TRP A 624 -20.42 -5.56 -10.88
CA TRP A 624 -19.74 -4.88 -9.80
C TRP A 624 -20.31 -3.48 -9.58
N GLY A 625 -20.65 -3.17 -8.34
CA GLY A 625 -21.03 -1.82 -7.91
C GLY A 625 -19.84 -1.04 -7.36
N ARG A 626 -19.90 0.30 -7.38
CA ARG A 626 -18.92 1.20 -6.76
C ARG A 626 -19.49 1.84 -5.51
N SER A 627 -18.69 1.90 -4.45
CA SER A 627 -18.93 2.73 -3.27
C SER A 627 -18.09 4.01 -3.38
N PRO A 628 -18.52 5.15 -2.82
CA PRO A 628 -17.72 6.36 -2.82
C PRO A 628 -16.51 6.29 -1.86
N LEU A 629 -16.35 5.21 -1.09
CA LEU A 629 -15.31 5.08 -0.07
C LEU A 629 -13.95 4.78 -0.68
N MET A 630 -12.99 5.66 -0.47
CA MET A 630 -11.56 5.37 -0.60
C MET A 630 -11.01 4.85 0.73
N PHE A 631 -10.09 3.90 0.69
CA PHE A 631 -9.64 3.19 1.88
C PHE A 631 -8.16 2.85 1.87
N VAL A 632 -7.60 2.60 3.06
CA VAL A 632 -6.20 2.20 3.29
C VAL A 632 -6.10 0.68 3.42
N GLY A 633 -5.08 0.11 2.79
CA GLY A 633 -4.79 -1.33 2.87
C GLY A 633 -5.83 -2.18 2.14
N ALA A 634 -6.22 -3.29 2.76
CA ALA A 634 -7.14 -4.27 2.24
C ALA A 634 -8.54 -4.14 2.87
N PRO A 635 -9.63 -4.45 2.13
CA PRO A 635 -10.93 -4.71 2.72
C PRO A 635 -10.93 -6.05 3.47
N SER A 636 -11.89 -6.25 4.37
CA SER A 636 -12.11 -7.54 5.03
C SER A 636 -13.58 -7.87 5.11
N SER A 637 -13.93 -9.13 4.91
CA SER A 637 -15.28 -9.64 5.04
C SER A 637 -15.31 -10.90 5.87
N THR A 638 -16.44 -11.16 6.53
CA THR A 638 -16.68 -12.37 7.32
C THR A 638 -18.16 -12.75 7.32
N MET A 639 -18.43 -14.03 7.47
CA MET A 639 -19.79 -14.51 7.74
C MET A 639 -20.19 -14.12 9.18
N THR A 640 -21.37 -13.57 9.33
CA THR A 640 -21.97 -13.23 10.63
C THR A 640 -23.24 -14.04 10.80
N GLY A 641 -23.17 -15.09 11.57
CA GLY A 641 -24.25 -16.09 11.59
C GLY A 641 -24.32 -16.91 10.30
N LYS A 642 -25.46 -17.51 10.03
CA LYS A 642 -25.61 -18.46 8.92
C LYS A 642 -25.86 -17.79 7.57
N ASN A 643 -26.41 -16.57 7.56
CA ASN A 643 -26.97 -15.98 6.35
C ASN A 643 -26.64 -14.50 6.17
N MET A 644 -25.65 -13.98 6.87
CA MET A 644 -25.24 -12.58 6.76
C MET A 644 -23.73 -12.49 6.50
N VAL A 645 -23.35 -11.60 5.61
CA VAL A 645 -21.97 -11.22 5.37
C VAL A 645 -21.77 -9.79 5.88
N SER A 646 -20.71 -9.57 6.63
CA SER A 646 -20.26 -8.25 7.01
C SER A 646 -18.98 -7.90 6.25
N LEU A 647 -18.89 -6.68 5.76
CA LEU A 647 -17.77 -6.13 5.02
C LEU A 647 -17.28 -4.84 5.68
N ALA A 648 -15.97 -4.67 5.81
CA ALA A 648 -15.37 -3.51 6.46
C ALA A 648 -14.15 -2.99 5.70
N VAL A 649 -13.93 -1.68 5.79
CA VAL A 649 -12.73 -0.96 5.34
C VAL A 649 -12.35 0.13 6.34
N VAL A 650 -11.07 0.53 6.36
CA VAL A 650 -10.64 1.76 7.03
C VAL A 650 -10.45 2.83 5.96
N GLY A 651 -11.20 3.91 6.07
CA GLY A 651 -11.16 5.04 5.14
C GLY A 651 -9.83 5.80 5.20
N LEU A 652 -9.60 6.68 4.22
CA LEU A 652 -8.43 7.59 4.25
C LEU A 652 -8.47 8.54 5.45
N ASP A 653 -9.63 8.71 6.10
CA ASP A 653 -9.84 9.46 7.35
C ASP A 653 -9.52 8.66 8.63
N ALA A 654 -8.94 7.46 8.48
CA ALA A 654 -8.62 6.51 9.56
C ALA A 654 -9.84 6.02 10.36
N ARG A 655 -11.07 6.13 9.83
CA ARG A 655 -12.28 5.59 10.44
C ARG A 655 -12.62 4.22 9.90
N LEU A 656 -13.18 3.37 10.73
CA LEU A 656 -13.78 2.12 10.29
C LEU A 656 -15.13 2.41 9.62
N TYR A 657 -15.35 1.82 8.46
CA TYR A 657 -16.62 1.79 7.73
C TYR A 657 -17.07 0.35 7.59
N VAL A 658 -18.33 0.09 7.90
CA VAL A 658 -18.90 -1.26 7.86
C VAL A 658 -20.19 -1.27 7.06
N THR A 659 -20.46 -2.38 6.42
CA THR A 659 -21.73 -2.69 5.76
C THR A 659 -22.02 -4.17 5.91
N SER A 660 -23.23 -4.58 5.61
CA SER A 660 -23.62 -5.99 5.61
C SER A 660 -24.58 -6.30 4.45
N SER A 661 -24.66 -7.56 4.12
CA SER A 661 -25.59 -8.10 3.12
C SER A 661 -26.12 -9.44 3.60
N ALA A 662 -27.33 -9.81 3.22
CA ALA A 662 -27.74 -11.20 3.31
C ALA A 662 -26.84 -12.07 2.44
N ASP A 663 -26.57 -13.28 2.87
CA ASP A 663 -25.85 -14.28 2.05
C ASP A 663 -26.84 -14.96 1.09
N ALA A 664 -27.28 -14.19 0.10
CA ALA A 664 -28.23 -14.62 -0.91
C ALA A 664 -27.87 -14.04 -2.28
N PRO A 665 -28.15 -14.76 -3.38
CA PRO A 665 -27.74 -14.34 -4.73
C PRO A 665 -28.37 -13.03 -5.21
N ASP A 666 -29.48 -12.62 -4.65
CA ASP A 666 -30.24 -11.41 -5.00
C ASP A 666 -30.08 -10.28 -3.95
N ALA A 667 -29.23 -10.45 -2.97
CA ALA A 667 -29.00 -9.47 -1.91
C ALA A 667 -28.23 -8.23 -2.40
N TYR A 668 -28.23 -7.20 -1.56
CA TYR A 668 -27.52 -5.94 -1.77
C TYR A 668 -26.78 -5.54 -0.49
N LEU A 669 -25.69 -4.79 -0.63
CA LEU A 669 -25.04 -4.18 0.52
C LEU A 669 -25.94 -3.12 1.15
N ALA A 670 -26.08 -3.14 2.46
CA ALA A 670 -26.67 -2.05 3.21
C ALA A 670 -25.86 -0.76 3.05
N PRO A 671 -26.41 0.42 3.38
CA PRO A 671 -25.62 1.65 3.41
C PRO A 671 -24.41 1.53 4.34
N TRP A 672 -23.28 2.11 3.93
CA TRP A 672 -22.06 2.15 4.73
C TRP A 672 -22.26 2.97 6.00
N GLN A 673 -21.82 2.43 7.11
CA GLN A 673 -21.88 3.07 8.43
C GLN A 673 -20.48 3.37 8.93
N PRO A 674 -20.15 4.65 9.20
CA PRO A 674 -18.92 4.99 9.89
C PRO A 674 -19.01 4.61 11.37
N VAL A 675 -17.92 4.05 11.92
CA VAL A 675 -17.83 3.64 13.32
C VAL A 675 -16.92 4.61 14.08
N GLY A 676 -17.33 4.98 15.27
CA GLY A 676 -16.59 5.87 16.17
C GLY A 676 -16.85 7.38 15.90
N PRO A 677 -16.28 8.26 16.73
CA PRO A 677 -16.44 9.70 16.60
C PRO A 677 -15.79 10.19 15.28
N ARG A 678 -16.30 11.30 14.76
CA ARG A 678 -15.58 12.02 13.70
C ARG A 678 -14.28 12.55 14.28
N ASN A 679 -13.17 12.39 13.54
CA ASN A 679 -11.95 13.12 13.88
C ASN A 679 -12.29 14.61 13.89
N ALA A 680 -12.04 15.30 15.00
CA ALA A 680 -12.25 16.75 15.05
C ALA A 680 -11.42 17.39 13.94
N ALA A 681 -12.01 18.26 13.15
CA ALA A 681 -11.25 19.12 12.27
C ALA A 681 -10.35 20.01 13.16
N PRO A 682 -9.07 20.23 12.79
CA PRO A 682 -8.19 21.13 13.53
C PRO A 682 -8.71 22.55 13.53
#